data_d728674104a9342663df995fdbf797a6
#
_entry.id   d728674104a9342663df995fdbf797a6
#
_cell.length_a   1.000
_cell.length_b   1.000
_cell.length_c   1.000
_cell.angle_alpha   90.00
_cell.angle_beta   90.00
_cell.angle_gamma   90.00
#
_symmetry.space_group_name_H-M   'P 1'
#
loop_
_entity.id
_entity.type
_entity.pdbx_description
1 polymer ?
#
loop_
_entity_poly.entity_id
_entity_poly.type
_entity_poly.pdbx_seq_one_letter_code
_entity_poly.pdbx_strand_id
1 'polypeptide(L)'
;MRTWKLTAEDPRHLTLAADARITPTDYVNDIIWEINPGLGEPPALAVQTTFGLRARLMQFFPSFTRLGKTRTDPASFHQPPVVTRCYPNYISLTCEPFDGVNLTAEYHVPVSSALAGRFTFHNRSILPHNIRLEWSGLLSPLSGGEGMVAQTLEYSTVLQGRTAELAVIGFFSGGPAAAKGPYPGLTTQLELYPGATQTFQWSVAAMPSTTEAMELARATASRPWEAEIARCELLNAAETVEFETGRADWDATLSLAQKAAFSLWHTSTQALPAPSIVLSRRIDQGAAAREDGSDYPYLWSGQPVQEAAYLAGQLLPGAPQHGLNLLDNYLHTQDDSGFIDWKPGLGGQLTRQLAPPMLTSLIAPTQVSPEWLTARWPALLRFIRLWLSPLHDRDQDGLPEWDHPLQTGLDTLPLFDRWNPGAQGVEISTVESPALAAMLYRECANLLTLARAAHLEEDFADDLAWLEETIARLREAVDETWDSQAHLYRYCDAVTHRSLNGRTLFEFSGGGDFAIHKRLRSAQRLVLHIDAVGEGTRAVIVRLAGLDTKNRPVEETLLPRSFTWSRRRGVVTSRQVYSRVERIEIEGLSDEDRGRLRAVDLSQTDLSLFLPLWAGIPSPERAAELIEQTLLPQFLSPAGFTTCAGESCLGGPPELTYIGLPWNVWIIEGMLRYGYRKEAAQVFTCLMDAAALALKNERTFYQYYEAKTGQVRGERGHLAGISPAGLFLRLIGIDRLTPDEIWVRDSCPFPWTVTVKYRTIVLTRKGDQTTITLPGVTPLSFTGPGPHQISLT
;
A
#
# COMPACT_ATOMS: atom_id res chain seq x y z
N MET A 1 6.28 -21.79 14.12
CA MET A 1 5.55 -20.53 14.27
C MET A 1 6.17 -19.68 15.37
N ARG A 2 6.37 -18.39 15.09
CA ARG A 2 7.06 -17.48 16.01
C ARG A 2 6.14 -17.09 17.18
N THR A 3 6.61 -17.28 18.40
CA THR A 3 6.00 -16.68 19.59
C THR A 3 6.68 -15.35 19.84
N TRP A 4 5.89 -14.28 19.82
CA TRP A 4 6.38 -12.93 20.03
C TRP A 4 6.55 -12.57 21.52
N LYS A 5 7.36 -11.57 21.77
CA LYS A 5 7.41 -10.83 23.03
C LYS A 5 7.46 -9.34 22.69
N LEU A 6 6.34 -8.83 22.14
CA LEU A 6 6.28 -7.41 21.80
C LEU A 6 5.75 -6.61 23.00
N THR A 7 6.61 -5.75 23.52
CA THR A 7 6.36 -4.86 24.64
C THR A 7 5.97 -3.47 24.14
N ALA A 8 5.92 -2.50 25.04
CA ALA A 8 5.68 -1.10 24.71
C ALA A 8 6.71 -0.49 23.76
N GLU A 9 7.95 -0.95 23.84
CA GLU A 9 9.10 -0.39 23.14
C GLU A 9 9.29 -0.99 21.74
N ASP A 10 8.56 -2.07 21.44
CA ASP A 10 8.71 -2.82 20.19
C ASP A 10 7.78 -2.30 19.09
N PRO A 11 8.08 -2.52 17.79
CA PRO A 11 7.17 -2.28 16.69
C PRO A 11 5.84 -3.03 16.88
N ARG A 12 4.70 -2.35 16.62
CA ARG A 12 3.36 -2.91 16.82
C ARG A 12 2.38 -2.49 15.74
N HIS A 13 1.52 -3.42 15.34
CA HIS A 13 0.36 -3.19 14.48
C HIS A 13 -0.77 -4.12 14.94
N LEU A 14 -1.65 -3.61 15.79
CA LEU A 14 -2.62 -4.42 16.55
C LEU A 14 -4.06 -4.24 16.05
N THR A 15 -4.22 -3.94 14.78
CA THR A 15 -5.52 -3.93 14.10
C THR A 15 -5.98 -5.36 13.81
N LEU A 16 -7.26 -5.65 14.01
CA LEU A 16 -7.91 -6.92 13.73
C LEU A 16 -9.11 -6.71 12.82
N ALA A 17 -9.30 -7.60 11.86
CA ALA A 17 -10.49 -7.68 11.04
C ALA A 17 -10.76 -9.13 10.61
N ALA A 18 -11.93 -9.41 10.02
CA ALA A 18 -12.19 -10.74 9.44
C ALA A 18 -11.16 -11.04 8.34
N ASP A 19 -10.63 -12.26 8.33
CA ASP A 19 -9.63 -12.71 7.36
C ASP A 19 -10.32 -13.35 6.15
N ALA A 20 -10.25 -12.69 4.99
CA ALA A 20 -10.88 -13.14 3.75
C ALA A 20 -10.42 -14.54 3.28
N ARG A 21 -9.28 -15.01 3.76
CA ARG A 21 -8.77 -16.36 3.49
C ARG A 21 -9.50 -17.44 4.28
N ILE A 22 -10.17 -17.07 5.36
CA ILE A 22 -10.84 -18.00 6.29
C ILE A 22 -12.36 -17.89 6.21
N THR A 23 -12.88 -16.68 6.10
CA THR A 23 -14.32 -16.41 6.14
C THR A 23 -14.72 -15.36 5.12
N PRO A 24 -15.93 -15.41 4.54
CA PRO A 24 -16.43 -14.29 3.74
C PRO A 24 -16.40 -12.97 4.51
N THR A 25 -15.95 -11.91 3.86
CA THR A 25 -15.94 -10.57 4.43
C THR A 25 -17.13 -9.76 3.93
N ASP A 26 -17.77 -9.02 4.82
CA ASP A 26 -18.83 -8.07 4.48
C ASP A 26 -18.23 -6.69 4.29
N TYR A 27 -17.88 -6.36 3.05
CA TYR A 27 -17.20 -5.09 2.78
C TYR A 27 -18.12 -3.86 2.96
N VAL A 28 -19.45 -4.04 2.97
CA VAL A 28 -20.44 -2.98 3.24
C VAL A 28 -20.49 -2.62 4.73
N ASN A 29 -20.34 -3.63 5.61
CA ASN A 29 -20.37 -3.49 7.07
C ASN A 29 -19.18 -4.18 7.75
N ASP A 30 -17.99 -3.98 7.20
CA ASP A 30 -16.76 -4.54 7.76
C ASP A 30 -16.35 -3.80 9.03
N ILE A 31 -16.35 -4.51 10.17
CA ILE A 31 -15.95 -3.91 11.45
C ILE A 31 -14.48 -4.22 11.71
N ILE A 32 -13.69 -3.17 11.79
CA ILE A 32 -12.28 -3.23 12.09
C ILE A 32 -12.06 -2.84 13.55
N TRP A 33 -11.26 -3.64 14.26
CA TRP A 33 -10.94 -3.50 15.66
C TRP A 33 -9.49 -3.13 15.86
N GLU A 34 -9.20 -2.38 16.90
CA GLU A 34 -7.84 -2.08 17.34
C GLU A 34 -7.69 -2.49 18.79
N ILE A 35 -6.61 -3.24 19.09
CA ILE A 35 -6.27 -3.62 20.45
C ILE A 35 -5.34 -2.56 21.05
N ASN A 36 -5.73 -2.00 22.17
CA ASN A 36 -4.88 -1.15 23.00
C ASN A 36 -4.40 -1.95 24.22
N PRO A 37 -3.15 -2.42 24.25
CA PRO A 37 -2.62 -3.10 25.42
C PRO A 37 -2.56 -2.20 26.66
N GLY A 38 -2.71 -0.88 26.48
CA GLY A 38 -2.68 0.11 27.52
C GLY A 38 -1.27 0.61 27.85
N LEU A 39 -0.32 0.41 26.97
CA LEU A 39 1.06 0.87 27.18
C LEU A 39 1.12 2.40 27.06
N GLY A 40 1.22 3.08 28.21
CA GLY A 40 1.21 4.54 28.33
C GLY A 40 -0.18 5.16 28.53
N GLU A 41 -1.27 4.45 28.25
CA GLU A 41 -2.65 4.98 28.37
C GLU A 41 -3.62 3.91 28.86
N PRO A 42 -4.29 4.09 30.03
CA PRO A 42 -5.38 3.22 30.45
C PRO A 42 -6.60 3.39 29.55
N PRO A 43 -7.51 2.39 29.46
CA PRO A 43 -7.47 1.12 30.17
C PRO A 43 -6.64 0.05 29.46
N ALA A 44 -6.03 -0.85 30.26
CA ALA A 44 -5.31 -2.02 29.75
C ALA A 44 -6.22 -3.01 29.03
N LEU A 45 -5.66 -3.71 28.03
CA LEU A 45 -6.35 -4.78 27.30
C LEU A 45 -7.66 -4.32 26.65
N ALA A 46 -7.72 -3.05 26.29
CA ALA A 46 -8.89 -2.49 25.64
C ALA A 46 -8.95 -2.91 24.17
N VAL A 47 -10.16 -3.16 23.69
CA VAL A 47 -10.45 -3.29 22.26
C VAL A 47 -11.41 -2.18 21.85
N GLN A 48 -11.15 -1.56 20.70
CA GLN A 48 -11.90 -0.40 20.25
C GLN A 48 -12.21 -0.42 18.76
N THR A 49 -13.27 0.29 18.38
CA THR A 49 -13.68 0.54 16.99
C THR A 49 -14.52 1.83 16.93
N THR A 50 -14.73 2.36 15.74
CA THR A 50 -15.72 3.42 15.49
C THR A 50 -16.90 2.93 14.65
N PHE A 51 -16.95 1.64 14.32
CA PHE A 51 -17.91 1.06 13.39
C PHE A 51 -17.94 1.79 12.03
N GLY A 52 -16.77 2.15 11.50
CA GLY A 52 -16.66 2.89 10.26
C GLY A 52 -17.27 4.30 10.34
N LEU A 53 -16.98 5.02 11.42
CA LEU A 53 -17.52 6.37 11.74
C LEU A 53 -19.02 6.41 12.08
N ARG A 54 -19.62 5.29 12.52
CA ARG A 54 -20.97 5.30 13.13
C ARG A 54 -20.94 5.67 14.61
N ALA A 55 -19.76 5.59 15.23
CA ALA A 55 -19.51 6.03 16.60
C ALA A 55 -18.22 6.86 16.66
N ARG A 56 -18.13 7.78 17.63
CA ARG A 56 -16.87 8.45 18.00
C ARG A 56 -15.91 7.48 18.66
N LEU A 57 -16.45 6.59 19.48
CA LEU A 57 -15.72 5.55 20.18
C LEU A 57 -16.68 4.43 20.56
N MET A 58 -16.26 3.21 20.30
CA MET A 58 -16.74 2.00 20.95
C MET A 58 -15.55 1.31 21.59
N GLN A 59 -15.60 1.03 22.90
CA GLN A 59 -14.47 0.43 23.61
C GLN A 59 -14.97 -0.57 24.65
N PHE A 60 -14.31 -1.72 24.74
CA PHE A 60 -14.45 -2.71 25.80
C PHE A 60 -13.12 -2.95 26.49
N PHE A 61 -13.14 -3.08 27.82
CA PHE A 61 -11.93 -3.33 28.60
C PHE A 61 -12.24 -4.03 29.93
N PRO A 62 -11.31 -4.90 30.41
CA PRO A 62 -11.41 -5.52 31.73
C PRO A 62 -10.86 -4.61 32.83
N SER A 63 -11.39 -4.78 34.04
CA SER A 63 -10.76 -4.30 35.26
C SER A 63 -10.73 -5.40 36.33
N PHE A 64 -9.70 -5.39 37.15
CA PHE A 64 -9.41 -6.45 38.13
C PHE A 64 -9.35 -5.88 39.54
N THR A 65 -10.20 -6.35 40.43
CA THR A 65 -10.19 -5.90 41.85
C THR A 65 -9.83 -7.04 42.77
N ARG A 66 -8.82 -6.82 43.59
CA ARG A 66 -8.37 -7.75 44.64
C ARG A 66 -8.09 -6.97 45.93
N LEU A 67 -8.65 -7.42 47.06
CA LEU A 67 -8.47 -6.77 48.38
C LEU A 67 -8.75 -5.25 48.34
N GLY A 68 -9.81 -4.85 47.62
CA GLY A 68 -10.22 -3.44 47.50
C GLY A 68 -9.36 -2.59 46.52
N LYS A 69 -8.33 -3.15 45.91
CA LYS A 69 -7.50 -2.44 44.92
C LYS A 69 -7.94 -2.84 43.52
N THR A 70 -8.41 -1.89 42.73
CA THR A 70 -8.76 -2.07 41.30
C THR A 70 -7.59 -1.71 40.42
N ARG A 71 -7.33 -2.53 39.40
CA ARG A 71 -6.28 -2.33 38.40
C ARG A 71 -6.89 -2.33 36.99
N THR A 72 -6.70 -1.22 36.33
CA THR A 72 -7.06 -0.97 34.92
C THR A 72 -5.91 -0.36 34.15
N ASP A 73 -4.98 0.26 34.88
CA ASP A 73 -3.77 0.85 34.29
C ASP A 73 -2.66 -0.20 34.24
N PRO A 74 -2.07 -0.50 33.06
CA PRO A 74 -0.97 -1.44 32.92
C PRO A 74 0.24 -1.12 33.78
N ALA A 75 0.49 0.15 34.08
CA ALA A 75 1.57 0.57 34.99
C ALA A 75 1.35 0.07 36.42
N SER A 76 0.11 -0.25 36.79
CA SER A 76 -0.24 -0.81 38.10
C SER A 76 -0.16 -2.35 38.12
N PHE A 77 0.00 -3.02 36.99
CA PHE A 77 0.11 -4.48 36.88
C PHE A 77 1.45 -4.94 37.46
N HIS A 78 1.48 -6.17 37.99
CA HIS A 78 2.75 -6.79 38.39
C HIS A 78 3.66 -7.02 37.16
N GLN A 79 3.09 -7.51 36.06
CA GLN A 79 3.74 -7.52 34.74
C GLN A 79 2.81 -6.93 33.69
N PRO A 80 3.27 -5.93 32.91
CA PRO A 80 2.46 -5.29 31.87
C PRO A 80 2.14 -6.26 30.73
N PRO A 81 1.12 -5.96 29.90
CA PRO A 81 0.78 -6.80 28.75
C PRO A 81 1.91 -6.92 27.75
N VAL A 82 2.13 -8.13 27.26
CA VAL A 82 3.08 -8.50 26.19
C VAL A 82 2.32 -9.25 25.12
N VAL A 83 2.45 -8.82 23.85
CA VAL A 83 1.86 -9.52 22.72
C VAL A 83 2.66 -10.79 22.44
N THR A 84 1.99 -11.93 22.37
CA THR A 84 2.61 -13.23 22.16
C THR A 84 2.31 -13.85 20.80
N ARG A 85 1.15 -13.54 20.19
CA ARG A 85 0.75 -13.94 18.83
C ARG A 85 -0.01 -12.81 18.17
N CYS A 86 0.16 -12.65 16.86
CA CYS A 86 -0.47 -11.57 16.11
C CYS A 86 -0.70 -11.99 14.65
N TYR A 87 -1.98 -12.23 14.27
CA TYR A 87 -2.46 -12.58 12.93
C TYR A 87 -3.47 -11.55 12.45
N PRO A 88 -3.90 -11.57 11.18
CA PRO A 88 -4.89 -10.62 10.65
C PRO A 88 -6.18 -10.54 11.47
N ASN A 89 -6.66 -11.67 11.97
CA ASN A 89 -7.92 -11.80 12.72
C ASN A 89 -7.75 -12.30 14.16
N TYR A 90 -6.51 -12.43 14.67
CA TYR A 90 -6.26 -12.94 16.02
C TYR A 90 -5.05 -12.31 16.68
N ILE A 91 -5.21 -11.92 17.94
CA ILE A 91 -4.12 -11.44 18.81
C ILE A 91 -4.21 -12.11 20.18
N SER A 92 -3.06 -12.51 20.72
CA SER A 92 -2.90 -13.02 22.09
C SER A 92 -1.89 -12.18 22.84
N LEU A 93 -2.24 -11.84 24.10
CA LEU A 93 -1.39 -11.11 25.05
C LEU A 93 -1.31 -11.86 26.36
N THR A 94 -0.18 -11.72 27.06
CA THR A 94 -0.02 -12.22 28.44
C THR A 94 0.36 -11.08 29.37
N CYS A 95 -0.15 -11.10 30.60
CA CYS A 95 0.21 -10.14 31.66
C CYS A 95 -0.02 -10.74 33.04
N GLU A 96 0.45 -10.06 34.09
CA GLU A 96 0.13 -10.39 35.48
C GLU A 96 -0.52 -9.18 36.14
N PRO A 97 -1.84 -9.09 36.22
CA PRO A 97 -2.51 -8.01 36.95
C PRO A 97 -2.13 -7.95 38.44
N PHE A 98 -1.92 -9.11 39.04
CA PHE A 98 -1.45 -9.27 40.42
C PHE A 98 -0.36 -10.31 40.49
N ASP A 99 0.55 -10.15 41.47
CA ASP A 99 1.62 -11.13 41.67
C ASP A 99 1.07 -12.56 41.80
N GLY A 100 1.61 -13.47 41.02
CA GLY A 100 1.23 -14.88 40.93
C GLY A 100 -0.04 -15.17 40.13
N VAL A 101 -0.72 -14.16 39.56
CA VAL A 101 -1.91 -14.35 38.71
C VAL A 101 -1.58 -14.06 37.25
N ASN A 102 -1.29 -15.07 36.47
CA ASN A 102 -1.08 -14.93 35.04
C ASN A 102 -2.42 -14.84 34.30
N LEU A 103 -2.55 -13.87 33.42
CA LEU A 103 -3.68 -13.67 32.54
C LEU A 103 -3.22 -13.80 31.08
N THR A 104 -3.87 -14.69 30.31
CA THR A 104 -3.82 -14.69 28.86
C THR A 104 -5.10 -14.05 28.34
N ALA A 105 -4.98 -12.95 27.60
CA ALA A 105 -6.08 -12.26 26.93
C ALA A 105 -5.96 -12.49 25.43
N GLU A 106 -7.03 -13.03 24.84
CA GLU A 106 -7.06 -13.40 23.42
C GLU A 106 -8.24 -12.72 22.74
N TYR A 107 -8.06 -12.27 21.50
CA TYR A 107 -9.05 -11.58 20.69
C TYR A 107 -9.07 -12.21 19.30
N HIS A 108 -10.25 -12.52 18.79
CA HIS A 108 -10.44 -13.17 17.49
C HIS A 108 -11.65 -12.57 16.74
N VAL A 109 -11.46 -12.22 15.47
CA VAL A 109 -12.55 -11.73 14.58
C VAL A 109 -12.94 -12.86 13.64
N PRO A 110 -13.98 -13.65 13.97
CA PRO A 110 -14.40 -14.79 13.15
C PRO A 110 -15.24 -14.38 11.93
N VAL A 111 -15.93 -13.25 12.00
CA VAL A 111 -16.76 -12.67 10.92
C VAL A 111 -16.73 -11.14 11.01
N SER A 112 -17.06 -10.45 9.91
CA SER A 112 -16.98 -8.98 9.82
C SER A 112 -17.75 -8.21 10.90
N SER A 113 -18.88 -8.78 11.38
CA SER A 113 -19.79 -8.09 12.31
C SER A 113 -19.61 -8.49 13.78
N ALA A 114 -18.60 -9.32 14.11
CA ALA A 114 -18.42 -9.80 15.47
C ALA A 114 -16.94 -10.00 15.86
N LEU A 115 -16.67 -9.73 17.14
CA LEU A 115 -15.42 -10.01 17.82
C LEU A 115 -15.67 -11.00 18.94
N ALA A 116 -14.84 -12.03 19.04
CA ALA A 116 -14.76 -12.95 20.18
C ALA A 116 -13.53 -12.62 21.04
N GLY A 117 -13.63 -12.85 22.33
CA GLY A 117 -12.50 -12.76 23.24
C GLY A 117 -12.51 -13.83 24.30
N ARG A 118 -11.33 -14.12 24.83
CA ARG A 118 -11.13 -15.08 25.90
C ARG A 118 -10.14 -14.56 26.95
N PHE A 119 -10.50 -14.65 28.21
CA PHE A 119 -9.64 -14.39 29.34
C PHE A 119 -9.36 -15.68 30.08
N THR A 120 -8.09 -16.10 30.15
CA THR A 120 -7.66 -17.30 30.88
C THR A 120 -6.74 -16.88 32.02
N PHE A 121 -7.20 -17.10 33.25
CA PHE A 121 -6.46 -16.82 34.47
C PHE A 121 -5.83 -18.09 34.99
N HIS A 122 -4.56 -18.04 35.38
CA HIS A 122 -3.83 -19.14 35.98
C HIS A 122 -3.11 -18.67 37.23
N ASN A 123 -3.40 -19.31 38.38
CA ASN A 123 -2.72 -19.01 39.66
C ASN A 123 -1.42 -19.80 39.76
N ARG A 124 -0.30 -19.11 39.64
CA ARG A 124 1.05 -19.68 39.78
C ARG A 124 1.59 -19.62 41.22
N SER A 125 0.85 -18.96 42.15
CA SER A 125 1.26 -18.81 43.53
C SER A 125 0.79 -19.99 44.38
N ILE A 126 1.30 -20.03 45.60
CA ILE A 126 0.90 -21.04 46.60
C ILE A 126 -0.32 -20.57 47.43
N LEU A 127 -0.83 -19.39 47.18
CA LEU A 127 -1.98 -18.81 47.92
C LEU A 127 -3.21 -18.72 47.03
N PRO A 128 -4.42 -18.92 47.56
CA PRO A 128 -5.65 -18.68 46.82
C PRO A 128 -5.85 -17.19 46.53
N HIS A 129 -6.41 -16.88 45.36
CA HIS A 129 -6.76 -15.51 44.97
C HIS A 129 -8.27 -15.39 44.75
N ASN A 130 -8.87 -14.38 45.37
CA ASN A 130 -10.26 -13.98 45.05
C ASN A 130 -10.20 -12.64 44.32
N ILE A 131 -10.63 -12.65 43.04
CA ILE A 131 -10.53 -11.49 42.14
C ILE A 131 -11.91 -11.22 41.56
N ARG A 132 -12.36 -9.97 41.64
CA ARG A 132 -13.51 -9.51 40.89
C ARG A 132 -13.06 -9.04 39.53
N LEU A 133 -13.54 -9.70 38.48
CA LEU A 133 -13.42 -9.27 37.10
C LEU A 133 -14.63 -8.45 36.73
N GLU A 134 -14.42 -7.27 36.21
CA GLU A 134 -15.43 -6.41 35.63
C GLU A 134 -15.07 -6.11 34.17
N TRP A 135 -15.97 -6.39 33.23
CA TRP A 135 -15.80 -6.14 31.81
C TRP A 135 -16.74 -5.02 31.39
N SER A 136 -16.16 -3.84 31.14
CA SER A 136 -16.86 -2.59 30.86
C SER A 136 -16.94 -2.31 29.38
N GLY A 137 -18.04 -1.69 28.94
CA GLY A 137 -18.28 -1.27 27.56
C GLY A 137 -18.71 0.19 27.49
N LEU A 138 -18.07 0.96 26.63
CA LEU A 138 -18.36 2.37 26.34
C LEU A 138 -18.75 2.52 24.89
N LEU A 139 -19.87 3.18 24.62
CA LEU A 139 -20.30 3.55 23.27
C LEU A 139 -20.69 5.03 23.28
N SER A 140 -20.06 5.80 22.39
CA SER A 140 -20.40 7.18 22.08
C SER A 140 -20.83 7.27 20.63
N PRO A 141 -22.13 7.18 20.30
CA PRO A 141 -22.62 7.28 18.93
C PRO A 141 -22.25 8.63 18.30
N LEU A 142 -22.02 8.66 16.97
CA LEU A 142 -21.71 9.90 16.28
C LEU A 142 -22.96 10.75 16.05
N SER A 143 -24.06 10.10 15.64
CA SER A 143 -25.38 10.72 15.39
C SER A 143 -26.48 9.72 15.71
N GLY A 144 -27.42 10.11 16.58
CA GLY A 144 -28.47 9.19 17.05
C GLY A 144 -27.92 8.00 17.84
N GLY A 145 -28.79 7.21 18.44
CA GLY A 145 -28.38 6.02 19.18
C GLY A 145 -28.27 6.24 20.69
N GLU A 146 -27.81 5.21 21.40
CA GLU A 146 -27.75 5.16 22.86
C GLU A 146 -26.40 4.57 23.30
N GLY A 147 -25.88 5.10 24.42
CA GLY A 147 -24.69 4.55 25.08
C GLY A 147 -24.90 3.13 25.59
N MET A 148 -23.82 2.44 26.00
CA MET A 148 -23.94 1.10 26.58
C MET A 148 -24.67 1.13 27.92
N VAL A 149 -25.52 0.12 28.14
CA VAL A 149 -26.16 -0.15 29.44
C VAL A 149 -26.14 -1.67 29.72
N ALA A 150 -26.02 -2.05 30.98
CA ALA A 150 -26.18 -3.44 31.39
C ALA A 150 -27.67 -3.75 31.60
N GLN A 151 -28.19 -4.75 30.89
CA GLN A 151 -29.57 -5.16 31.00
C GLN A 151 -29.77 -6.66 30.79
N THR A 152 -30.92 -7.17 31.19
CA THR A 152 -31.28 -8.57 30.97
C THR A 152 -32.09 -8.70 29.68
N LEU A 153 -31.54 -9.45 28.72
CA LEU A 153 -32.22 -9.85 27.50
C LEU A 153 -32.44 -11.37 27.52
N GLU A 154 -33.67 -11.77 27.32
CA GLU A 154 -34.08 -13.18 27.48
C GLU A 154 -33.72 -13.70 28.90
N TYR A 155 -32.67 -14.38 29.14
CA TYR A 155 -32.26 -14.88 30.46
C TYR A 155 -30.77 -14.55 30.73
N SER A 156 -30.19 -13.66 29.94
CA SER A 156 -28.78 -13.30 30.04
C SER A 156 -28.60 -11.82 30.34
N THR A 157 -27.75 -11.50 31.29
CA THR A 157 -27.31 -10.13 31.51
C THR A 157 -26.23 -9.78 30.49
N VAL A 158 -26.45 -8.74 29.67
CA VAL A 158 -25.61 -8.32 28.56
C VAL A 158 -25.33 -6.81 28.64
N LEU A 159 -24.35 -6.32 27.91
CA LEU A 159 -24.18 -4.91 27.61
C LEU A 159 -24.85 -4.62 26.27
N GLN A 160 -25.79 -3.68 26.25
CA GLN A 160 -26.48 -3.25 25.03
C GLN A 160 -26.25 -1.76 24.81
N GLY A 161 -26.03 -1.38 23.56
CA GLY A 161 -26.01 -0.02 23.07
C GLY A 161 -26.48 0.03 21.62
N ARG A 162 -26.56 1.24 21.05
CA ARG A 162 -27.00 1.43 19.69
C ARG A 162 -26.34 2.63 19.04
N THR A 163 -25.90 2.49 17.79
CA THR A 163 -25.69 3.62 16.86
C THR A 163 -26.99 3.89 16.12
N ALA A 164 -27.03 4.87 15.22
CA ALA A 164 -28.20 5.09 14.36
C ALA A 164 -28.61 3.84 13.57
N GLU A 165 -27.63 3.04 13.14
CA GLU A 165 -27.83 1.92 12.20
C GLU A 165 -27.64 0.54 12.87
N LEU A 166 -26.78 0.42 13.87
CA LEU A 166 -26.38 -0.85 14.44
C LEU A 166 -26.77 -0.96 15.91
N ALA A 167 -27.43 -2.05 16.29
CA ALA A 167 -27.55 -2.51 17.65
C ALA A 167 -26.27 -3.26 18.04
N VAL A 168 -25.68 -2.94 19.18
CA VAL A 168 -24.43 -3.49 19.68
C VAL A 168 -24.69 -4.28 20.93
N ILE A 169 -24.30 -5.57 20.95
CA ILE A 169 -24.42 -6.47 22.10
C ILE A 169 -23.04 -6.95 22.53
N GLY A 170 -22.71 -6.69 23.79
CA GLY A 170 -21.58 -7.32 24.50
C GLY A 170 -22.10 -8.46 25.37
N PHE A 171 -21.74 -9.70 25.03
CA PHE A 171 -22.11 -10.93 25.74
C PHE A 171 -20.89 -11.49 26.50
N PHE A 172 -21.11 -11.94 27.74
CA PHE A 172 -20.06 -12.52 28.58
C PHE A 172 -20.55 -13.86 29.14
N SER A 173 -19.76 -14.92 28.99
CA SER A 173 -20.13 -16.26 29.43
C SER A 173 -20.09 -16.39 30.96
N GLY A 174 -20.79 -17.42 31.51
CA GLY A 174 -20.75 -17.74 32.94
C GLY A 174 -21.75 -17.00 33.81
N GLY A 175 -22.77 -16.35 33.20
CA GLY A 175 -23.88 -15.73 33.93
C GLY A 175 -23.45 -14.52 34.80
N PRO A 176 -22.81 -13.51 34.23
CA PRO A 176 -22.35 -12.36 34.98
C PRO A 176 -23.51 -11.54 35.53
N ALA A 177 -23.25 -10.78 36.57
CA ALA A 177 -24.17 -9.75 37.09
C ALA A 177 -23.83 -8.38 36.48
N ALA A 178 -24.80 -7.46 36.48
CA ALA A 178 -24.52 -6.06 36.15
C ALA A 178 -23.53 -5.47 37.14
N ALA A 179 -22.49 -4.80 36.66
CA ALA A 179 -21.49 -4.14 37.48
C ALA A 179 -22.09 -2.86 38.14
N LYS A 180 -21.56 -2.52 39.30
CA LYS A 180 -21.93 -1.28 40.03
C LYS A 180 -20.84 -0.19 39.90
N GLY A 181 -19.91 -0.38 39.02
CA GLY A 181 -18.79 0.54 38.76
C GLY A 181 -19.24 1.84 38.04
N PRO A 182 -18.30 2.75 37.80
CA PRO A 182 -18.58 4.02 37.13
C PRO A 182 -18.94 3.88 35.65
N TYR A 183 -18.67 2.72 35.04
CA TYR A 183 -18.94 2.42 33.62
C TYR A 183 -19.95 1.29 33.51
N PRO A 184 -20.81 1.27 32.48
CA PRO A 184 -21.63 0.10 32.17
C PRO A 184 -20.74 -1.14 32.02
N GLY A 185 -21.04 -2.18 32.80
CA GLY A 185 -20.18 -3.36 32.85
C GLY A 185 -20.90 -4.62 33.32
N LEU A 186 -20.26 -5.74 33.07
CA LEU A 186 -20.63 -7.07 33.56
C LEU A 186 -19.55 -7.56 34.53
N THR A 187 -19.98 -8.16 35.65
CA THR A 187 -19.03 -8.57 36.69
C THR A 187 -19.19 -10.03 37.06
N THR A 188 -18.06 -10.67 37.38
CA THR A 188 -18.00 -12.04 37.91
C THR A 188 -16.89 -12.15 38.96
N GLN A 189 -16.97 -13.16 39.84
CA GLN A 189 -15.96 -13.45 40.88
C GLN A 189 -15.12 -14.65 40.39
N LEU A 190 -13.81 -14.53 40.58
CA LEU A 190 -12.84 -15.61 40.31
C LEU A 190 -12.27 -16.08 41.63
N GLU A 191 -12.46 -17.38 41.93
CA GLU A 191 -11.81 -18.05 43.07
C GLU A 191 -10.72 -18.96 42.50
N LEU A 192 -9.48 -18.52 42.56
CA LEU A 192 -8.32 -19.22 41.98
C LEU A 192 -7.52 -19.88 43.10
N TYR A 193 -7.69 -21.14 43.32
CA TYR A 193 -6.82 -21.97 44.15
C TYR A 193 -5.42 -22.11 43.52
N PRO A 194 -4.38 -22.43 44.30
CA PRO A 194 -3.04 -22.70 43.78
C PRO A 194 -3.05 -23.72 42.62
N GLY A 195 -2.45 -23.35 41.49
CA GLY A 195 -2.42 -24.14 40.25
C GLY A 195 -3.73 -24.15 39.44
N ALA A 196 -4.82 -23.54 39.95
CA ALA A 196 -6.09 -23.53 39.25
C ALA A 196 -6.05 -22.62 38.01
N THR A 197 -6.79 -23.02 36.99
CA THR A 197 -7.06 -22.23 35.78
C THR A 197 -8.54 -21.99 35.61
N GLN A 198 -8.94 -20.76 35.29
CA GLN A 198 -10.33 -20.40 35.01
C GLN A 198 -10.39 -19.56 33.74
N THR A 199 -11.35 -19.90 32.85
CA THR A 199 -11.49 -19.29 31.54
C THR A 199 -12.87 -18.67 31.36
N PHE A 200 -12.93 -17.47 30.76
CA PHE A 200 -14.15 -16.77 30.39
C PHE A 200 -14.11 -16.43 28.92
N GLN A 201 -15.18 -16.68 28.22
CA GLN A 201 -15.39 -16.26 26.84
C GLN A 201 -16.36 -15.08 26.80
N TRP A 202 -16.11 -14.16 25.91
CA TRP A 202 -16.98 -13.03 25.64
C TRP A 202 -17.01 -12.71 24.15
N SER A 203 -18.00 -11.96 23.74
CA SER A 203 -18.15 -11.51 22.37
C SER A 203 -18.78 -10.13 22.28
N VAL A 204 -18.52 -9.45 21.18
CA VAL A 204 -19.23 -8.23 20.77
C VAL A 204 -19.75 -8.46 19.36
N ALA A 205 -21.04 -8.22 19.16
CA ALA A 205 -21.65 -8.27 17.83
C ALA A 205 -22.43 -6.98 17.56
N ALA A 206 -22.40 -6.52 16.31
CA ALA A 206 -23.12 -5.33 15.87
C ALA A 206 -23.88 -5.65 14.59
N MET A 207 -25.23 -5.57 14.67
CA MET A 207 -26.16 -5.92 13.61
C MET A 207 -27.28 -4.86 13.52
N PRO A 208 -28.04 -4.79 12.42
CA PRO A 208 -29.13 -3.82 12.30
C PRO A 208 -30.21 -3.94 13.40
N SER A 209 -30.50 -5.14 13.90
CA SER A 209 -31.45 -5.37 14.97
C SER A 209 -30.83 -5.94 16.24
N THR A 210 -31.45 -5.66 17.40
CA THR A 210 -31.02 -6.20 18.70
C THR A 210 -31.08 -7.73 18.75
N THR A 211 -32.10 -8.33 18.12
CA THR A 211 -32.24 -9.79 18.08
C THR A 211 -31.12 -10.45 17.31
N GLU A 212 -30.82 -9.98 16.10
CA GLU A 212 -29.70 -10.50 15.30
C GLU A 212 -28.35 -10.29 16.01
N ALA A 213 -28.15 -9.12 16.62
CA ALA A 213 -26.92 -8.85 17.39
C ALA A 213 -26.78 -9.79 18.60
N MET A 214 -27.87 -10.09 19.30
CA MET A 214 -27.86 -11.02 20.44
C MET A 214 -27.58 -12.46 20.01
N GLU A 215 -28.24 -12.93 18.94
CA GLU A 215 -28.02 -14.26 18.37
C GLU A 215 -26.57 -14.44 17.91
N LEU A 216 -26.04 -13.45 17.16
CA LEU A 216 -24.67 -13.47 16.68
C LEU A 216 -23.65 -13.41 17.84
N ALA A 217 -23.88 -12.57 18.86
CA ALA A 217 -22.99 -12.49 20.01
C ALA A 217 -22.94 -13.82 20.76
N ARG A 218 -24.10 -14.46 21.01
CA ARG A 218 -24.18 -15.77 21.69
C ARG A 218 -23.50 -16.86 20.87
N ALA A 219 -23.78 -16.93 19.57
CA ALA A 219 -23.15 -17.88 18.65
C ALA A 219 -21.64 -17.71 18.61
N THR A 220 -21.15 -16.45 18.55
CA THR A 220 -19.73 -16.09 18.54
C THR A 220 -19.01 -16.53 19.83
N ALA A 221 -19.62 -16.28 21.00
CA ALA A 221 -19.05 -16.71 22.27
C ALA A 221 -19.02 -18.25 22.46
N SER A 222 -19.82 -18.98 21.70
CA SER A 222 -19.93 -20.44 21.78
C SER A 222 -19.09 -21.18 20.74
N ARG A 223 -18.29 -20.45 19.92
CA ARG A 223 -17.46 -21.07 18.86
C ARG A 223 -16.37 -21.97 19.47
N PRO A 224 -15.96 -23.04 18.76
CA PRO A 224 -14.91 -23.95 19.22
C PRO A 224 -13.53 -23.27 19.13
N TRP A 225 -13.15 -22.55 20.17
CA TRP A 225 -11.99 -21.66 20.23
C TRP A 225 -10.69 -22.28 19.71
N GLU A 226 -10.32 -23.46 20.24
CA GLU A 226 -9.07 -24.14 19.89
C GLU A 226 -9.01 -24.50 18.41
N ALA A 227 -10.13 -24.98 17.84
CA ALA A 227 -10.19 -25.34 16.42
C ALA A 227 -10.11 -24.11 15.51
N GLU A 228 -10.77 -23.01 15.88
CA GLU A 228 -10.70 -21.74 15.16
C GLU A 228 -9.27 -21.18 15.15
N ILE A 229 -8.61 -21.14 16.32
CA ILE A 229 -7.25 -20.61 16.40
C ILE A 229 -6.25 -21.52 15.71
N ALA A 230 -6.38 -22.85 15.84
CA ALA A 230 -5.53 -23.80 15.11
C ALA A 230 -5.63 -23.63 13.59
N ARG A 231 -6.84 -23.33 13.06
CA ARG A 231 -7.04 -23.02 11.64
C ARG A 231 -6.31 -21.72 11.23
N CYS A 232 -6.41 -20.66 12.05
CA CYS A 232 -5.67 -19.41 11.80
C CYS A 232 -4.14 -19.66 11.81
N GLU A 233 -3.66 -20.45 12.75
CA GLU A 233 -2.25 -20.80 12.89
C GLU A 233 -1.73 -21.59 11.68
N LEU A 234 -2.44 -22.62 11.24
CA LEU A 234 -2.07 -23.43 10.09
C LEU A 234 -1.97 -22.60 8.80
N LEU A 235 -2.97 -21.74 8.56
CA LEU A 235 -2.99 -20.90 7.37
C LEU A 235 -1.82 -19.91 7.37
N ASN A 236 -1.61 -19.22 8.48
CA ASN A 236 -0.50 -18.26 8.57
C ASN A 236 0.87 -18.96 8.49
N ALA A 237 1.03 -20.17 9.06
CA ALA A 237 2.25 -20.95 8.91
C ALA A 237 2.50 -21.41 7.47
N ALA A 238 1.45 -21.61 6.68
CA ALA A 238 1.57 -22.01 5.27
C ALA A 238 1.92 -20.86 4.34
N GLU A 239 1.54 -19.63 4.66
CA GLU A 239 1.60 -18.47 3.74
C GLU A 239 2.55 -17.35 4.18
N THR A 240 3.02 -17.33 5.43
CA THR A 240 3.97 -16.31 5.89
C THR A 240 5.40 -16.80 5.91
N VAL A 241 6.32 -15.89 5.65
CA VAL A 241 7.76 -16.09 5.79
C VAL A 241 8.23 -15.45 7.10
N GLU A 242 8.89 -16.22 7.98
CA GLU A 242 9.48 -15.71 9.21
C GLU A 242 10.94 -15.31 8.98
N PHE A 243 11.35 -14.17 9.53
CA PHE A 243 12.69 -13.63 9.42
C PHE A 243 13.36 -13.53 10.79
N GLU A 244 14.62 -13.90 10.88
CA GLU A 244 15.54 -13.58 11.96
C GLU A 244 16.71 -12.83 11.33
N THR A 245 16.59 -11.50 11.31
CA THR A 245 17.50 -10.63 10.57
C THR A 245 18.71 -10.18 11.40
N GLY A 246 18.83 -10.61 12.66
CA GLY A 246 19.79 -10.09 13.62
C GLY A 246 19.39 -8.72 14.22
N ARG A 247 18.25 -8.14 13.77
CA ARG A 247 17.67 -6.90 14.30
C ARG A 247 16.22 -7.16 14.69
N ALA A 248 15.93 -7.22 15.99
CA ALA A 248 14.60 -7.57 16.51
C ALA A 248 13.48 -6.66 15.96
N ASP A 249 13.76 -5.37 15.80
CA ASP A 249 12.81 -4.41 15.22
C ASP A 249 12.43 -4.75 13.79
N TRP A 250 13.39 -5.16 12.96
CA TRP A 250 13.14 -5.57 11.57
C TRP A 250 12.37 -6.89 11.51
N ASP A 251 12.72 -7.84 12.39
CA ASP A 251 12.00 -9.11 12.50
C ASP A 251 10.52 -8.88 12.78
N ALA A 252 10.23 -7.98 13.74
CA ALA A 252 8.86 -7.59 14.06
C ALA A 252 8.19 -6.86 12.88
N THR A 253 8.88 -5.88 12.29
CA THR A 253 8.35 -5.05 11.20
C THR A 253 7.99 -5.90 9.97
N LEU A 254 8.86 -6.81 9.53
CA LEU A 254 8.61 -7.68 8.37
C LEU A 254 7.46 -8.67 8.61
N SER A 255 7.31 -9.18 9.83
CA SER A 255 6.20 -10.07 10.17
C SER A 255 4.87 -9.32 10.28
N LEU A 256 4.88 -8.14 10.90
CA LEU A 256 3.70 -7.26 10.98
C LEU A 256 3.31 -6.72 9.60
N ALA A 257 4.27 -6.54 8.68
CA ALA A 257 4.01 -6.17 7.30
C ALA A 257 3.17 -7.23 6.57
N GLN A 258 3.54 -8.51 6.65
CA GLN A 258 2.77 -9.59 6.05
C GLN A 258 1.38 -9.71 6.69
N LYS A 259 1.28 -9.58 8.02
CA LYS A 259 -0.03 -9.52 8.72
C LYS A 259 -0.89 -8.38 8.17
N ALA A 260 -0.35 -7.17 8.08
CA ALA A 260 -1.06 -6.01 7.57
C ALA A 260 -1.51 -6.21 6.12
N ALA A 261 -0.64 -6.76 5.27
CA ALA A 261 -0.98 -7.07 3.87
C ALA A 261 -2.14 -8.07 3.76
N PHE A 262 -2.12 -9.16 4.52
CA PHE A 262 -3.23 -10.12 4.54
C PHE A 262 -4.52 -9.51 5.09
N SER A 263 -4.45 -8.57 6.01
CA SER A 263 -5.65 -7.92 6.53
C SER A 263 -6.33 -6.95 5.56
N LEU A 264 -5.73 -6.61 4.41
CA LEU A 264 -6.34 -5.76 3.40
C LEU A 264 -7.25 -6.51 2.41
N TRP A 265 -7.26 -7.83 2.46
CA TRP A 265 -8.03 -8.65 1.54
C TRP A 265 -9.52 -8.69 1.89
N HIS A 266 -10.35 -8.68 0.84
CA HIS A 266 -11.77 -8.97 0.84
C HIS A 266 -12.07 -10.15 -0.08
N THR A 267 -13.12 -10.90 0.26
CA THR A 267 -13.65 -11.95 -0.62
C THR A 267 -14.23 -11.37 -1.90
N SER A 268 -14.42 -12.22 -2.92
CA SER A 268 -15.08 -11.85 -4.17
C SER A 268 -16.45 -11.18 -3.92
N THR A 269 -16.79 -10.24 -4.78
CA THR A 269 -18.08 -9.55 -4.82
C THR A 269 -18.76 -9.77 -6.17
N GLN A 270 -19.96 -9.24 -6.35
CA GLN A 270 -20.62 -9.29 -7.66
C GLN A 270 -19.83 -8.53 -8.73
N ALA A 271 -19.15 -7.45 -8.35
CA ALA A 271 -18.37 -6.61 -9.27
C ALA A 271 -16.97 -7.19 -9.58
N LEU A 272 -16.36 -7.90 -8.63
CA LEU A 272 -15.03 -8.50 -8.77
C LEU A 272 -15.11 -10.00 -8.44
N PRO A 273 -15.00 -10.88 -9.45
CA PRO A 273 -15.24 -12.32 -9.29
C PRO A 273 -14.17 -13.06 -8.48
N ALA A 274 -12.99 -12.46 -8.30
CA ALA A 274 -11.93 -13.00 -7.46
C ALA A 274 -11.73 -12.15 -6.19
N PRO A 275 -11.09 -12.67 -5.13
CA PRO A 275 -10.69 -11.87 -3.99
C PRO A 275 -9.90 -10.63 -4.40
N SER A 276 -10.19 -9.50 -3.74
CA SER A 276 -9.61 -8.20 -4.02
C SER A 276 -9.14 -7.53 -2.73
N ILE A 277 -8.65 -6.31 -2.84
CA ILE A 277 -8.07 -5.56 -1.73
C ILE A 277 -8.68 -4.17 -1.57
N VAL A 278 -8.50 -3.61 -0.38
CA VAL A 278 -8.63 -2.19 -0.10
C VAL A 278 -7.25 -1.61 0.21
N LEU A 279 -7.04 -0.32 -0.01
CA LEU A 279 -5.75 0.33 0.22
C LEU A 279 -5.44 0.54 1.71
N SER A 280 -6.46 0.61 2.54
CA SER A 280 -6.30 0.65 3.99
C SER A 280 -7.53 0.07 4.68
N ARG A 281 -7.34 -0.52 5.87
CA ARG A 281 -8.42 -1.12 6.65
C ARG A 281 -8.25 -0.70 8.11
N ARG A 282 -9.00 0.34 8.50
CA ARG A 282 -8.89 1.06 9.79
C ARG A 282 -10.23 1.08 10.51
N ILE A 283 -10.22 1.37 11.79
CA ILE A 283 -11.42 1.44 12.65
C ILE A 283 -12.45 2.48 12.18
N ASP A 284 -12.02 3.51 11.44
CA ASP A 284 -12.84 4.58 10.85
C ASP A 284 -13.24 4.32 9.39
N GLN A 285 -13.07 3.09 8.91
CA GLN A 285 -13.40 2.62 7.57
C GLN A 285 -14.20 1.33 7.64
N GLY A 286 -14.62 0.80 6.49
CA GLY A 286 -15.31 -0.49 6.40
C GLY A 286 -16.83 -0.38 6.52
N ALA A 287 -17.41 0.81 6.33
CA ALA A 287 -18.84 1.00 6.27
C ALA A 287 -19.24 1.71 4.98
N ALA A 288 -20.33 1.24 4.36
CA ALA A 288 -21.00 1.90 3.25
C ALA A 288 -22.47 2.10 3.63
N ALA A 289 -23.05 3.27 3.28
CA ALA A 289 -24.45 3.55 3.58
C ALA A 289 -25.41 2.88 2.60
N ARG A 290 -24.90 2.55 1.38
CA ARG A 290 -25.66 1.83 0.37
C ARG A 290 -25.34 0.35 0.41
N GLU A 291 -26.37 -0.48 0.27
CA GLU A 291 -26.23 -1.93 0.31
C GLU A 291 -25.31 -2.49 -0.80
N ASP A 292 -25.21 -1.79 -1.94
CA ASP A 292 -24.31 -2.15 -3.04
C ASP A 292 -22.87 -1.67 -2.83
N GLY A 293 -22.58 -0.94 -1.75
CA GLY A 293 -21.26 -0.38 -1.42
C GLY A 293 -20.77 0.69 -2.38
N SER A 294 -21.60 1.24 -3.26
CA SER A 294 -21.21 2.23 -4.26
C SER A 294 -20.74 3.56 -3.69
N ASP A 295 -21.04 3.83 -2.43
CA ASP A 295 -20.60 5.00 -1.66
C ASP A 295 -19.41 4.70 -0.75
N TYR A 296 -18.83 3.49 -0.80
CA TYR A 296 -17.59 3.19 -0.09
C TYR A 296 -16.48 4.15 -0.53
N PRO A 297 -15.70 4.71 0.39
CA PRO A 297 -14.72 5.72 0.05
C PRO A 297 -13.81 5.29 -1.10
N TYR A 298 -13.82 6.07 -2.18
CA TYR A 298 -13.15 5.77 -3.43
C TYR A 298 -11.66 5.41 -3.28
N LEU A 299 -10.95 6.12 -2.41
CA LEU A 299 -9.52 5.89 -2.17
C LEU A 299 -9.20 4.54 -1.52
N TRP A 300 -10.16 3.95 -0.81
CA TRP A 300 -9.93 2.71 -0.05
C TRP A 300 -10.59 1.47 -0.66
N SER A 301 -11.41 1.65 -1.68
CA SER A 301 -12.11 0.58 -2.40
C SER A 301 -11.34 0.17 -3.65
N GLY A 302 -11.20 -1.14 -3.90
CA GLY A 302 -10.59 -1.67 -5.13
C GLY A 302 -9.05 -1.70 -5.12
N GLN A 303 -8.49 -2.07 -6.28
CA GLN A 303 -7.10 -2.47 -6.47
C GLN A 303 -6.41 -1.63 -7.55
N PRO A 304 -5.76 -0.47 -7.23
CA PRO A 304 -4.91 0.22 -8.20
C PRO A 304 -3.73 -0.66 -8.60
N VAL A 305 -3.30 -0.58 -9.87
CA VAL A 305 -2.33 -1.54 -10.45
C VAL A 305 -0.99 -1.52 -9.73
N GLN A 306 -0.46 -0.33 -9.42
CA GLN A 306 0.85 -0.21 -8.78
C GLN A 306 0.86 -0.79 -7.37
N GLU A 307 -0.15 -0.47 -6.57
CA GLU A 307 -0.31 -1.02 -5.21
C GLU A 307 -0.57 -2.53 -5.24
N ALA A 308 -1.35 -3.01 -6.20
CA ALA A 308 -1.58 -4.43 -6.40
C ALA A 308 -0.28 -5.16 -6.79
N ALA A 309 0.53 -4.60 -7.69
CA ALA A 309 1.83 -5.14 -8.07
C ALA A 309 2.82 -5.13 -6.90
N TYR A 310 2.82 -4.06 -6.11
CA TYR A 310 3.62 -3.98 -4.89
C TYR A 310 3.21 -5.04 -3.87
N LEU A 311 1.92 -5.22 -3.63
CA LEU A 311 1.41 -6.25 -2.72
C LEU A 311 1.80 -7.66 -3.17
N ALA A 312 1.49 -8.01 -4.42
CA ALA A 312 1.75 -9.34 -4.96
C ALA A 312 3.26 -9.67 -5.02
N GLY A 313 4.07 -8.69 -5.44
CA GLY A 313 5.51 -8.89 -5.65
C GLY A 313 6.36 -8.78 -4.38
N GLN A 314 5.90 -8.00 -3.39
CA GLN A 314 6.77 -7.59 -2.29
C GLN A 314 6.26 -7.91 -0.89
N LEU A 315 4.95 -7.87 -0.67
CA LEU A 315 4.41 -7.97 0.69
C LEU A 315 4.09 -9.41 1.11
N LEU A 316 3.77 -10.28 0.15
CA LEU A 316 3.33 -11.65 0.40
C LEU A 316 4.25 -12.70 -0.28
N PRO A 317 5.55 -12.73 0.03
CA PRO A 317 6.49 -13.63 -0.66
C PRO A 317 6.19 -15.12 -0.43
N GLY A 318 5.49 -15.47 0.66
CA GLY A 318 5.07 -16.85 0.94
C GLY A 318 3.75 -17.25 0.27
N ALA A 319 3.06 -16.33 -0.38
CA ALA A 319 1.74 -16.54 -0.99
C ALA A 319 1.57 -15.82 -2.33
N PRO A 320 2.51 -15.99 -3.29
CA PRO A 320 2.49 -15.26 -4.56
C PRO A 320 1.27 -15.58 -5.43
N GLN A 321 0.59 -16.72 -5.21
CA GLN A 321 -0.63 -17.12 -5.92
C GLN A 321 -1.78 -16.10 -5.80
N HIS A 322 -1.79 -15.25 -4.79
CA HIS A 322 -2.80 -14.20 -4.66
C HIS A 322 -2.76 -13.16 -5.78
N GLY A 323 -1.60 -13.00 -6.45
CA GLY A 323 -1.48 -12.16 -7.65
C GLY A 323 -2.38 -12.60 -8.81
N LEU A 324 -2.66 -13.90 -8.95
CA LEU A 324 -3.58 -14.43 -9.97
C LEU A 324 -5.01 -13.89 -9.77
N ASN A 325 -5.48 -13.84 -8.54
CA ASN A 325 -6.80 -13.30 -8.20
C ASN A 325 -6.92 -11.82 -8.59
N LEU A 326 -5.90 -11.04 -8.29
CA LEU A 326 -5.86 -9.62 -8.64
C LEU A 326 -5.85 -9.41 -10.15
N LEU A 327 -5.06 -10.21 -10.89
CA LEU A 327 -5.02 -10.13 -12.35
C LEU A 327 -6.37 -10.52 -12.96
N ASP A 328 -7.02 -11.57 -12.48
CA ASP A 328 -8.33 -11.99 -12.98
C ASP A 328 -9.38 -10.87 -12.84
N ASN A 329 -9.34 -10.10 -11.77
CA ASN A 329 -10.20 -8.93 -11.58
C ASN A 329 -9.94 -7.83 -12.63
N TYR A 330 -8.69 -7.54 -12.98
CA TYR A 330 -8.37 -6.59 -14.05
C TYR A 330 -8.88 -7.09 -15.40
N LEU A 331 -8.60 -8.35 -15.73
CA LEU A 331 -9.04 -8.93 -17.00
C LEU A 331 -10.57 -9.02 -17.10
N HIS A 332 -11.28 -9.13 -15.96
CA HIS A 332 -12.74 -9.07 -15.93
C HIS A 332 -13.30 -7.71 -16.37
N THR A 333 -12.56 -6.63 -16.16
CA THR A 333 -12.97 -5.28 -16.58
C THR A 333 -12.59 -4.95 -18.02
N GLN A 334 -11.88 -5.85 -18.74
CA GLN A 334 -11.43 -5.60 -20.09
C GLN A 334 -12.59 -5.53 -21.09
N ASP A 335 -12.62 -4.50 -21.89
CA ASP A 335 -13.53 -4.38 -23.03
C ASP A 335 -12.94 -4.91 -24.35
N ASP A 336 -13.71 -4.84 -25.44
CA ASP A 336 -13.30 -5.35 -26.75
C ASP A 336 -12.11 -4.59 -27.36
N SER A 337 -11.88 -3.33 -26.96
CA SER A 337 -10.74 -2.54 -27.40
C SER A 337 -9.42 -2.94 -26.72
N GLY A 338 -9.49 -3.70 -25.63
CA GLY A 338 -8.36 -4.03 -24.78
C GLY A 338 -8.22 -3.12 -23.55
N PHE A 339 -9.14 -2.16 -23.39
CA PHE A 339 -9.13 -1.26 -22.23
C PHE A 339 -9.38 -2.05 -20.93
N ILE A 340 -8.52 -1.82 -19.96
CA ILE A 340 -8.62 -2.35 -18.58
C ILE A 340 -8.61 -1.16 -17.62
N ASP A 341 -9.53 -1.13 -16.67
CA ASP A 341 -9.59 -0.03 -15.70
C ASP A 341 -8.40 -0.04 -14.75
N TRP A 342 -7.85 1.15 -14.47
CA TRP A 342 -6.72 1.32 -13.55
C TRP A 342 -7.00 0.80 -12.14
N LYS A 343 -8.24 1.00 -11.65
CA LYS A 343 -8.62 0.68 -10.27
C LYS A 343 -10.04 0.10 -10.21
N PRO A 344 -10.23 -1.18 -10.57
CA PRO A 344 -11.52 -1.83 -10.38
C PRO A 344 -11.90 -1.88 -8.90
N GLY A 345 -13.11 -1.42 -8.58
CA GLY A 345 -13.62 -1.29 -7.22
C GLY A 345 -14.48 -2.46 -6.77
N LEU A 346 -14.43 -2.79 -5.49
CA LEU A 346 -15.21 -3.87 -4.86
C LEU A 346 -16.73 -3.71 -5.01
N GLY A 347 -17.24 -2.48 -5.07
CA GLY A 347 -18.64 -2.14 -5.32
C GLY A 347 -18.95 -1.80 -6.79
N GLY A 348 -18.09 -2.16 -7.73
CA GLY A 348 -18.28 -1.88 -9.16
C GLY A 348 -17.84 -0.47 -9.60
N GLN A 349 -17.15 0.28 -8.73
CA GLN A 349 -16.63 1.59 -9.10
C GLN A 349 -15.50 1.43 -10.13
N LEU A 350 -15.57 2.16 -11.24
CA LEU A 350 -14.55 2.24 -12.26
C LEU A 350 -14.04 3.67 -12.40
N THR A 351 -12.73 3.82 -12.56
CA THR A 351 -12.08 5.13 -12.74
C THR A 351 -12.17 5.61 -14.17
N ARG A 352 -12.35 4.69 -15.12
CA ARG A 352 -12.29 4.93 -16.57
C ARG A 352 -10.95 5.51 -17.02
N GLN A 353 -9.90 5.18 -16.29
CA GLN A 353 -8.51 5.41 -16.67
C GLN A 353 -7.90 4.08 -17.10
N LEU A 354 -7.12 4.08 -18.15
CA LEU A 354 -6.43 2.88 -18.60
C LEU A 354 -5.39 2.46 -17.56
N ALA A 355 -5.35 1.17 -17.24
CA ALA A 355 -4.37 0.61 -16.33
C ALA A 355 -2.93 0.84 -16.84
N PRO A 356 -1.97 1.25 -15.99
CA PRO A 356 -0.57 1.25 -16.39
C PRO A 356 -0.07 -0.16 -16.71
N PRO A 357 0.93 -0.32 -17.61
CA PRO A 357 1.38 -1.62 -18.06
C PRO A 357 2.27 -2.33 -17.04
N MET A 358 1.66 -2.82 -15.98
CA MET A 358 2.29 -3.57 -14.88
C MET A 358 1.51 -4.83 -14.48
N LEU A 359 0.56 -5.30 -15.30
CA LEU A 359 -0.32 -6.42 -14.96
C LEU A 359 0.45 -7.74 -14.83
N THR A 360 1.42 -8.00 -15.69
CA THR A 360 2.25 -9.21 -15.60
C THR A 360 3.15 -9.23 -14.37
N SER A 361 3.43 -8.05 -13.78
CA SER A 361 4.18 -7.95 -12.51
C SER A 361 3.43 -8.57 -11.32
N LEU A 362 2.10 -8.68 -11.39
CA LEU A 362 1.26 -9.34 -10.38
C LEU A 362 1.56 -10.84 -10.27
N ILE A 363 1.93 -11.46 -11.38
CA ILE A 363 2.09 -12.92 -11.51
C ILE A 363 3.54 -13.36 -11.77
N ALA A 364 4.45 -12.41 -11.99
CA ALA A 364 5.87 -12.71 -12.23
C ALA A 364 6.52 -13.59 -11.14
N PRO A 365 6.17 -13.48 -9.85
CA PRO A 365 6.68 -14.37 -8.81
C PRO A 365 6.04 -15.76 -8.79
N THR A 366 4.93 -15.97 -9.54
CA THR A 366 4.08 -17.15 -9.46
C THR A 366 4.39 -18.12 -10.59
N GLN A 367 4.36 -19.40 -10.31
CA GLN A 367 4.29 -20.42 -11.36
C GLN A 367 2.86 -20.47 -11.89
N VAL A 368 2.70 -20.24 -13.18
CA VAL A 368 1.40 -20.33 -13.86
C VAL A 368 1.33 -21.61 -14.69
N SER A 369 0.17 -22.26 -14.70
CA SER A 369 0.00 -23.42 -15.59
C SER A 369 -0.15 -22.97 -17.04
N PRO A 370 0.26 -23.82 -18.04
CA PRO A 370 0.06 -23.53 -19.46
C PRO A 370 -1.41 -23.20 -19.79
N GLU A 371 -2.35 -23.95 -19.25
CA GLU A 371 -3.79 -23.79 -19.50
C GLU A 371 -4.28 -22.44 -18.98
N TRP A 372 -3.83 -22.04 -17.79
CA TRP A 372 -4.19 -20.75 -17.18
C TRP A 372 -3.70 -19.60 -18.04
N LEU A 373 -2.45 -19.65 -18.51
CA LEU A 373 -1.84 -18.60 -19.32
C LEU A 373 -2.49 -18.55 -20.72
N THR A 374 -2.69 -19.70 -21.37
CA THR A 374 -3.35 -19.79 -22.68
C THR A 374 -4.73 -19.14 -22.68
N ALA A 375 -5.52 -19.38 -21.64
CA ALA A 375 -6.85 -18.78 -21.52
C ALA A 375 -6.85 -17.25 -21.42
N ARG A 376 -5.78 -16.64 -20.89
CA ARG A 376 -5.66 -15.19 -20.64
C ARG A 376 -4.76 -14.47 -21.64
N TRP A 377 -4.01 -15.20 -22.43
CA TRP A 377 -3.06 -14.69 -23.41
C TRP A 377 -3.65 -13.63 -24.35
N PRO A 378 -4.79 -13.88 -25.02
CA PRO A 378 -5.36 -12.89 -25.92
C PRO A 378 -5.73 -11.58 -25.23
N ALA A 379 -6.16 -11.64 -23.97
CA ALA A 379 -6.55 -10.46 -23.20
C ALA A 379 -5.32 -9.63 -22.80
N LEU A 380 -4.26 -10.27 -22.33
CA LEU A 380 -2.99 -9.60 -21.99
C LEU A 380 -2.36 -8.96 -23.22
N LEU A 381 -2.38 -9.65 -24.35
CA LEU A 381 -1.81 -9.13 -25.58
C LEU A 381 -2.61 -7.94 -26.15
N ARG A 382 -3.97 -7.98 -26.11
CA ARG A 382 -4.81 -6.85 -26.50
C ARG A 382 -4.53 -5.61 -25.66
N PHE A 383 -4.31 -5.78 -24.35
CA PHE A 383 -3.97 -4.68 -23.45
C PHE A 383 -2.65 -4.00 -23.83
N ILE A 384 -1.59 -4.79 -24.12
CA ILE A 384 -0.29 -4.23 -24.54
C ILE A 384 -0.44 -3.54 -25.91
N ARG A 385 -1.16 -4.15 -26.85
CA ARG A 385 -1.41 -3.57 -28.18
C ARG A 385 -2.20 -2.26 -28.10
N LEU A 386 -3.09 -2.11 -27.13
CA LEU A 386 -3.81 -0.84 -26.93
C LEU A 386 -2.85 0.28 -26.56
N TRP A 387 -1.93 0.07 -25.60
CA TRP A 387 -0.91 1.04 -25.22
C TRP A 387 -0.01 1.46 -26.39
N LEU A 388 0.27 0.56 -27.34
CA LEU A 388 1.10 0.80 -28.51
C LEU A 388 0.28 1.19 -29.75
N SER A 389 -0.99 1.49 -29.56
CA SER A 389 -1.87 1.95 -30.65
C SER A 389 -1.75 3.47 -30.85
N PRO A 390 -2.18 4.02 -32.01
CA PRO A 390 -2.17 5.45 -32.27
C PRO A 390 -3.04 6.29 -31.31
N LEU A 391 -3.73 5.68 -30.37
CA LEU A 391 -4.44 6.38 -29.29
C LEU A 391 -3.49 6.91 -28.22
N HIS A 392 -2.43 6.16 -27.94
CA HIS A 392 -1.46 6.44 -26.89
C HIS A 392 -0.04 6.68 -27.42
N ASP A 393 0.32 6.11 -28.59
CA ASP A 393 1.55 6.33 -29.34
C ASP A 393 1.16 6.97 -30.68
N ARG A 394 0.93 8.29 -30.67
CA ARG A 394 0.25 9.00 -31.76
C ARG A 394 1.09 9.13 -33.01
N ASP A 395 2.38 9.25 -32.87
CA ASP A 395 3.33 9.37 -33.97
C ASP A 395 4.07 8.06 -34.26
N GLN A 396 3.81 7.01 -33.42
CA GLN A 396 4.31 5.65 -33.61
C GLN A 396 5.84 5.56 -33.52
N ASP A 397 6.44 6.38 -32.68
CA ASP A 397 7.88 6.36 -32.44
C ASP A 397 8.28 5.33 -31.34
N GLY A 398 7.31 4.74 -30.65
CA GLY A 398 7.49 3.75 -29.59
C GLY A 398 7.56 4.33 -28.19
N LEU A 399 7.31 5.62 -28.01
CA LEU A 399 7.20 6.32 -26.72
C LEU A 399 5.77 6.79 -26.47
N PRO A 400 4.86 5.92 -26.05
CA PRO A 400 3.48 6.30 -25.82
C PRO A 400 3.36 7.32 -24.68
N GLU A 401 2.27 8.12 -24.71
CA GLU A 401 1.97 9.11 -23.71
C GLU A 401 0.97 8.62 -22.70
N TRP A 402 1.10 9.10 -21.46
CA TRP A 402 0.09 8.95 -20.42
C TRP A 402 -1.19 9.75 -20.73
N ASP A 403 -2.35 9.24 -20.31
CA ASP A 403 -3.61 9.99 -20.40
C ASP A 403 -3.86 10.86 -19.16
N HIS A 404 -3.40 10.40 -18.00
CA HIS A 404 -3.69 11.06 -16.72
C HIS A 404 -2.57 10.84 -15.71
N PRO A 405 -2.21 11.86 -14.88
CA PRO A 405 -1.15 11.75 -13.87
C PRO A 405 -1.34 10.60 -12.86
N LEU A 406 -2.57 10.22 -12.52
CA LEU A 406 -2.83 9.09 -11.61
C LEU A 406 -2.28 7.76 -12.11
N GLN A 407 -2.15 7.58 -13.44
CA GLN A 407 -1.59 6.35 -14.03
C GLN A 407 -0.10 6.17 -13.69
N THR A 408 0.61 7.24 -13.36
CA THR A 408 2.03 7.14 -13.00
C THR A 408 2.25 6.44 -11.66
N GLY A 409 1.27 6.48 -10.75
CA GLY A 409 1.41 5.97 -9.38
C GLY A 409 2.25 6.86 -8.45
N LEU A 410 2.57 8.09 -8.87
CA LEU A 410 3.17 9.12 -8.03
C LEU A 410 2.14 10.22 -7.76
N ASP A 411 1.86 10.47 -6.49
CA ASP A 411 0.85 11.46 -6.10
C ASP A 411 1.31 12.89 -6.41
N THR A 412 2.61 13.14 -6.40
CA THR A 412 3.22 14.44 -6.67
C THR A 412 4.37 14.33 -7.66
N LEU A 413 4.23 15.03 -8.79
CA LEU A 413 5.25 15.13 -9.84
C LEU A 413 5.57 16.60 -10.13
N PRO A 414 6.84 17.01 -10.13
CA PRO A 414 7.19 18.41 -10.34
C PRO A 414 6.74 18.96 -11.71
N LEU A 415 6.65 18.10 -12.72
CA LEU A 415 6.21 18.47 -14.06
C LEU A 415 4.68 18.48 -14.21
N PHE A 416 3.97 17.48 -13.71
CA PHE A 416 2.58 17.21 -14.10
C PHE A 416 1.53 17.55 -13.04
N ASP A 417 1.91 17.65 -11.77
CA ASP A 417 0.95 17.90 -10.70
C ASP A 417 0.29 19.28 -10.84
N ARG A 418 -0.99 19.27 -11.18
CA ARG A 418 -1.79 20.49 -11.38
C ARG A 418 -2.31 21.09 -10.08
N TRP A 419 -2.40 20.29 -9.04
CA TRP A 419 -2.96 20.66 -7.74
C TRP A 419 -1.94 21.37 -6.85
N ASN A 420 -0.67 21.12 -7.11
CA ASN A 420 0.43 21.62 -6.32
C ASN A 420 1.02 22.91 -6.94
N PRO A 421 1.03 24.04 -6.20
CA PRO A 421 1.59 25.30 -6.68
C PRO A 421 3.07 25.26 -7.06
N GLY A 422 3.84 24.33 -6.48
CA GLY A 422 5.26 24.14 -6.78
C GLY A 422 5.55 23.41 -8.07
N ALA A 423 4.58 22.67 -8.61
CA ALA A 423 4.70 21.95 -9.87
C ALA A 423 4.29 22.81 -11.07
N GLN A 424 4.77 22.44 -12.26
CA GLN A 424 4.42 23.18 -13.48
C GLN A 424 2.97 22.94 -13.93
N GLY A 425 2.43 21.72 -13.70
CA GLY A 425 1.09 21.34 -14.09
C GLY A 425 0.89 21.18 -15.59
N VAL A 426 1.93 20.71 -16.28
CA VAL A 426 1.92 20.43 -17.73
C VAL A 426 0.92 19.32 -18.04
N GLU A 427 0.26 19.41 -19.20
CA GLU A 427 -0.62 18.35 -19.70
C GLU A 427 0.20 17.10 -20.03
N ILE A 428 -0.01 16.02 -19.26
CA ILE A 428 0.82 14.80 -19.34
C ILE A 428 0.76 14.12 -20.71
N SER A 429 -0.38 14.18 -21.39
CA SER A 429 -0.57 13.62 -22.74
C SER A 429 0.19 14.35 -23.85
N THR A 430 0.95 15.38 -23.52
CA THR A 430 1.81 16.13 -24.44
C THR A 430 3.28 15.82 -24.24
N VAL A 431 3.59 14.85 -23.35
CA VAL A 431 4.96 14.55 -22.92
C VAL A 431 5.15 13.03 -22.97
N GLU A 432 6.17 12.62 -23.69
CA GLU A 432 6.68 11.24 -23.69
C GLU A 432 7.47 10.98 -22.40
N SER A 433 7.19 9.83 -21.78
CA SER A 433 7.82 9.44 -20.52
C SER A 433 8.63 8.15 -20.70
N PRO A 434 9.95 8.16 -20.44
CA PRO A 434 10.75 6.93 -20.46
C PRO A 434 10.26 5.92 -19.43
N ALA A 435 9.53 6.37 -18.40
CA ALA A 435 8.94 5.49 -17.39
C ALA A 435 7.83 4.61 -17.97
N LEU A 436 6.93 5.17 -18.78
CA LEU A 436 5.85 4.40 -19.41
C LEU A 436 6.41 3.35 -20.39
N ALA A 437 7.35 3.75 -21.23
CA ALA A 437 8.00 2.83 -22.16
C ALA A 437 8.80 1.73 -21.41
N ALA A 438 9.43 2.05 -20.29
CA ALA A 438 10.09 1.07 -19.42
C ALA A 438 9.10 0.07 -18.78
N MET A 439 7.93 0.53 -18.36
CA MET A 439 6.87 -0.36 -17.87
C MET A 439 6.37 -1.30 -18.98
N LEU A 440 6.11 -0.78 -20.20
CA LEU A 440 5.72 -1.57 -21.35
C LEU A 440 6.79 -2.59 -21.76
N TYR A 441 8.05 -2.17 -21.79
CA TYR A 441 9.18 -3.07 -22.02
C TYR A 441 9.14 -4.24 -21.04
N ARG A 442 8.97 -3.96 -19.75
CA ARG A 442 8.94 -5.00 -18.72
C ARG A 442 7.70 -5.88 -18.82
N GLU A 443 6.56 -5.31 -19.17
CA GLU A 443 5.32 -6.03 -19.40
C GLU A 443 5.48 -7.07 -20.53
N CYS A 444 6.03 -6.65 -21.66
CA CYS A 444 6.36 -7.53 -22.79
C CYS A 444 7.40 -8.62 -22.39
N ALA A 445 8.46 -8.23 -21.68
CA ALA A 445 9.52 -9.16 -21.27
C ALA A 445 9.03 -10.20 -20.25
N ASN A 446 8.16 -9.80 -19.32
CA ASN A 446 7.53 -10.72 -18.37
C ASN A 446 6.62 -11.71 -19.10
N LEU A 447 5.78 -11.24 -20.04
CA LEU A 447 4.87 -12.10 -20.80
C LEU A 447 5.66 -13.12 -21.64
N LEU A 448 6.73 -12.68 -22.30
CA LEU A 448 7.66 -13.56 -23.03
C LEU A 448 8.28 -14.62 -22.10
N THR A 449 8.71 -14.22 -20.91
CA THR A 449 9.30 -15.12 -19.91
C THR A 449 8.28 -16.15 -19.41
N LEU A 450 7.04 -15.72 -19.15
CA LEU A 450 5.95 -16.60 -18.70
C LEU A 450 5.60 -17.64 -19.76
N ALA A 451 5.51 -17.24 -21.04
CA ALA A 451 5.23 -18.17 -22.15
C ALA A 451 6.31 -19.24 -22.29
N ARG A 452 7.57 -18.84 -22.22
CA ARG A 452 8.72 -19.77 -22.26
C ARG A 452 8.74 -20.71 -21.06
N ALA A 453 8.48 -20.20 -19.85
CA ALA A 453 8.41 -21.02 -18.65
C ALA A 453 7.24 -22.01 -18.68
N ALA A 454 6.17 -21.69 -19.39
CA ALA A 454 5.01 -22.55 -19.61
C ALA A 454 5.13 -23.45 -20.85
N HIS A 455 6.24 -23.41 -21.58
CA HIS A 455 6.49 -24.18 -22.83
C HIS A 455 5.44 -23.95 -23.92
N LEU A 456 5.04 -22.68 -24.12
CA LEU A 456 4.02 -22.26 -25.10
C LEU A 456 4.62 -21.57 -26.35
N GLU A 457 5.92 -21.79 -26.63
CA GLU A 457 6.65 -21.11 -27.72
C GLU A 457 6.07 -21.46 -29.09
N GLU A 458 5.64 -22.70 -29.29
CA GLU A 458 5.05 -23.13 -30.55
C GLU A 458 3.62 -22.61 -30.75
N ASP A 459 2.83 -22.57 -29.66
CA ASP A 459 1.43 -22.11 -29.65
C ASP A 459 1.30 -20.62 -29.94
N PHE A 460 2.29 -19.81 -29.56
CA PHE A 460 2.26 -18.34 -29.65
C PHE A 460 3.41 -17.77 -30.48
N ALA A 461 3.98 -18.53 -31.42
CA ALA A 461 5.20 -18.15 -32.15
C ALA A 461 5.15 -16.75 -32.77
N ASP A 462 4.06 -16.38 -33.44
CA ASP A 462 3.88 -15.06 -34.07
C ASP A 462 3.78 -13.93 -33.02
N ASP A 463 3.07 -14.17 -31.92
CA ASP A 463 2.92 -13.21 -30.84
C ASP A 463 4.25 -13.00 -30.10
N LEU A 464 5.03 -14.06 -29.86
CA LEU A 464 6.34 -13.98 -29.24
C LEU A 464 7.34 -13.22 -30.13
N ALA A 465 7.32 -13.45 -31.47
CA ALA A 465 8.13 -12.67 -32.39
C ALA A 465 7.75 -11.17 -32.37
N TRP A 466 6.47 -10.86 -32.30
CA TRP A 466 5.99 -9.48 -32.14
C TRP A 466 6.42 -8.85 -30.81
N LEU A 467 6.37 -9.60 -29.71
CA LEU A 467 6.85 -9.13 -28.39
C LEU A 467 8.36 -8.86 -28.42
N GLU A 468 9.17 -9.72 -29.03
CA GLU A 468 10.62 -9.52 -29.15
C GLU A 468 10.96 -8.28 -29.99
N GLU A 469 10.27 -8.05 -31.12
CA GLU A 469 10.41 -6.83 -31.90
C GLU A 469 9.99 -5.58 -31.11
N THR A 470 8.88 -5.66 -30.40
CA THR A 470 8.38 -4.57 -29.55
C THR A 470 9.35 -4.23 -28.43
N ILE A 471 9.92 -5.24 -27.75
CA ILE A 471 10.95 -5.07 -26.74
C ILE A 471 12.18 -4.33 -27.30
N ALA A 472 12.62 -4.71 -28.51
CA ALA A 472 13.77 -4.06 -29.16
C ALA A 472 13.48 -2.59 -29.49
N ARG A 473 12.30 -2.28 -30.05
CA ARG A 473 11.85 -0.92 -30.37
C ARG A 473 11.73 -0.05 -29.13
N LEU A 474 11.07 -0.55 -28.06
CA LEU A 474 10.92 0.18 -26.80
C LEU A 474 12.27 0.49 -26.15
N ARG A 475 13.24 -0.42 -26.24
CA ARG A 475 14.60 -0.18 -25.76
C ARG A 475 15.25 0.96 -26.52
N GLU A 476 15.20 0.97 -27.85
CA GLU A 476 15.77 2.01 -28.69
C GLU A 476 15.15 3.38 -28.40
N ALA A 477 13.81 3.43 -28.34
CA ALA A 477 13.09 4.66 -28.02
C ALA A 477 13.44 5.21 -26.64
N VAL A 478 13.53 4.37 -25.58
CA VAL A 478 13.99 4.83 -24.26
C VAL A 478 15.45 5.30 -24.33
N ASP A 479 16.33 4.62 -25.05
CA ASP A 479 17.74 4.99 -25.18
C ASP A 479 17.94 6.37 -25.85
N GLU A 480 17.05 6.81 -26.73
CA GLU A 480 17.04 8.14 -27.36
C GLU A 480 16.74 9.27 -26.35
N THR A 481 16.07 8.96 -25.23
CA THR A 481 15.80 9.96 -24.17
C THR A 481 16.99 10.18 -23.23
N TRP A 482 18.11 9.49 -23.42
CA TRP A 482 19.31 9.60 -22.57
C TRP A 482 20.02 10.92 -22.73
N ASP A 483 20.16 11.66 -21.63
CA ASP A 483 20.99 12.86 -21.55
C ASP A 483 22.36 12.53 -20.94
N SER A 484 23.37 12.43 -21.78
CA SER A 484 24.75 12.10 -21.37
C SER A 484 25.44 13.17 -20.53
N GLN A 485 24.95 14.42 -20.49
CA GLN A 485 25.49 15.47 -19.63
C GLN A 485 24.90 15.43 -18.23
N ALA A 486 23.64 15.03 -18.14
CA ALA A 486 22.90 14.90 -16.89
C ALA A 486 22.97 13.48 -16.30
N HIS A 487 23.50 12.52 -17.04
CA HIS A 487 23.52 11.09 -16.69
C HIS A 487 22.16 10.58 -16.25
N LEU A 488 21.09 10.92 -17.05
CA LEU A 488 19.70 10.64 -16.71
C LEU A 488 18.86 10.53 -17.99
N TYR A 489 17.81 9.69 -17.95
CA TYR A 489 16.75 9.72 -18.93
C TYR A 489 15.88 10.95 -18.74
N ARG A 490 15.30 11.49 -19.83
CA ARG A 490 14.55 12.75 -19.80
C ARG A 490 13.14 12.55 -20.35
N TYR A 491 12.23 13.37 -19.85
CA TYR A 491 10.96 13.63 -20.52
C TYR A 491 11.20 14.34 -21.85
N CYS A 492 10.46 13.98 -22.89
CA CYS A 492 10.49 14.62 -24.21
C CYS A 492 9.11 15.19 -24.56
N ASP A 493 9.08 16.27 -25.34
CA ASP A 493 7.83 16.78 -25.89
C ASP A 493 7.38 15.90 -27.06
N ALA A 494 6.13 15.45 -27.05
CA ALA A 494 5.55 14.48 -28.02
C ALA A 494 5.50 14.96 -29.50
N VAL A 495 5.96 16.18 -29.81
CA VAL A 495 6.02 16.70 -31.19
C VAL A 495 7.44 17.00 -31.62
N THR A 496 8.29 17.39 -30.68
CA THR A 496 9.66 17.78 -31.01
C THR A 496 10.68 16.70 -30.66
N HIS A 497 10.29 15.70 -29.88
CA HIS A 497 11.14 14.62 -29.30
C HIS A 497 12.38 15.20 -28.58
N ARG A 498 12.20 16.35 -27.92
CA ARG A 498 13.30 17.05 -27.24
C ARG A 498 12.95 17.36 -25.81
N SER A 499 13.92 17.19 -24.95
CA SER A 499 13.92 17.68 -23.59
C SER A 499 14.60 19.04 -23.55
N LEU A 500 13.85 20.09 -23.20
CA LEU A 500 14.35 21.46 -23.18
C LEU A 500 14.04 22.14 -21.86
N ASN A 501 14.97 23.01 -21.41
CA ASN A 501 14.76 23.82 -20.23
C ASN A 501 13.73 24.92 -20.51
N GLY A 502 12.80 25.10 -19.57
CA GLY A 502 11.79 26.14 -19.65
C GLY A 502 12.24 27.47 -19.02
N ARG A 503 11.55 28.54 -19.39
CA ARG A 503 11.70 29.85 -18.78
C ARG A 503 10.43 30.67 -18.82
N THR A 504 10.27 31.62 -17.94
CA THR A 504 9.20 32.60 -18.04
C THR A 504 9.44 33.51 -19.27
N LEU A 505 8.40 33.63 -20.08
CA LEU A 505 8.40 34.46 -21.29
C LEU A 505 7.73 35.80 -21.04
N PHE A 506 6.60 35.78 -20.31
CA PHE A 506 5.79 36.96 -20.07
C PHE A 506 5.01 36.82 -18.76
N GLU A 507 4.86 37.95 -18.05
CA GLU A 507 4.02 38.10 -16.87
C GLU A 507 3.03 39.22 -17.09
N PHE A 508 1.81 39.07 -16.59
CA PHE A 508 0.73 40.06 -16.82
C PHE A 508 -0.21 40.13 -15.62
N SER A 509 -1.01 41.19 -15.58
CA SER A 509 -2.13 41.38 -14.66
C SER A 509 -3.37 41.71 -15.46
N GLY A 510 -4.50 41.10 -15.09
CA GLY A 510 -5.77 41.27 -15.80
C GLY A 510 -5.82 40.63 -17.18
N GLY A 511 -6.96 40.79 -17.82
CA GLY A 511 -7.15 40.45 -19.22
C GLY A 511 -6.62 41.55 -20.17
N GLY A 512 -6.36 41.19 -21.41
CA GLY A 512 -5.90 42.12 -22.41
C GLY A 512 -5.23 41.48 -23.60
N ASP A 513 -4.74 42.35 -24.49
CA ASP A 513 -4.02 41.98 -25.70
C ASP A 513 -2.57 42.43 -25.57
N PHE A 514 -1.66 41.48 -25.56
CA PHE A 514 -0.25 41.72 -25.23
C PHE A 514 0.66 41.29 -26.37
N ALA A 515 1.48 42.20 -26.91
CA ALA A 515 2.56 41.92 -27.82
C ALA A 515 3.77 41.34 -27.04
N ILE A 516 4.23 40.15 -27.37
CA ILE A 516 5.32 39.44 -26.65
C ILE A 516 6.63 39.49 -27.44
N HIS A 517 6.60 39.13 -28.73
CA HIS A 517 7.73 39.06 -29.65
C HIS A 517 8.98 38.31 -29.10
N LYS A 518 8.75 37.20 -28.41
CA LYS A 518 9.84 36.38 -27.84
C LYS A 518 10.16 35.20 -28.74
N ARG A 519 11.45 35.15 -29.16
CA ARG A 519 12.00 33.98 -29.87
C ARG A 519 12.54 32.98 -28.88
N LEU A 520 12.23 31.70 -29.11
CA LEU A 520 12.77 30.54 -28.39
C LEU A 520 14.01 30.00 -29.14
N ARG A 521 14.96 29.44 -28.41
CA ARG A 521 16.16 28.80 -29.03
C ARG A 521 15.78 27.60 -29.87
N SER A 522 14.82 26.83 -29.39
CA SER A 522 14.17 25.71 -30.07
C SER A 522 12.68 25.85 -29.84
N ALA A 523 11.87 25.22 -30.70
CA ALA A 523 10.42 25.25 -30.52
C ALA A 523 10.02 24.48 -29.25
N GLN A 524 9.16 25.05 -28.43
CA GLN A 524 8.69 24.49 -27.15
C GLN A 524 7.20 24.72 -27.00
N ARG A 525 6.56 23.84 -26.21
CA ARG A 525 5.22 24.06 -25.70
C ARG A 525 5.21 25.15 -24.66
N LEU A 526 4.06 25.75 -24.47
CA LEU A 526 3.86 26.80 -23.49
C LEU A 526 2.92 26.31 -22.38
N VAL A 527 3.18 26.73 -21.16
CA VAL A 527 2.28 26.56 -20.01
C VAL A 527 1.93 27.92 -19.46
N LEU A 528 0.62 28.16 -19.28
CA LEU A 528 0.08 29.38 -18.72
C LEU A 528 -0.43 29.10 -17.31
N HIS A 529 0.07 29.84 -16.34
CA HIS A 529 -0.42 29.87 -14.97
C HIS A 529 -1.20 31.13 -14.71
N ILE A 530 -2.33 31.02 -14.01
CA ILE A 530 -3.16 32.11 -13.56
C ILE A 530 -3.35 31.98 -12.05
N ASP A 531 -3.07 33.05 -11.34
CA ASP A 531 -3.33 33.19 -9.91
C ASP A 531 -4.50 34.21 -9.75
N ALA A 532 -5.71 33.69 -9.51
CA ALA A 532 -6.91 34.49 -9.35
C ALA A 532 -7.02 35.10 -7.96
N VAL A 533 -7.50 36.34 -7.87
CA VAL A 533 -7.80 37.03 -6.60
C VAL A 533 -9.27 36.78 -6.23
N GLY A 534 -9.54 36.49 -4.95
CA GLY A 534 -10.87 36.14 -4.47
C GLY A 534 -11.22 34.65 -4.61
N GLU A 535 -12.50 34.33 -4.51
CA GLU A 535 -12.99 32.96 -4.59
C GLU A 535 -13.46 32.58 -5.99
N GLY A 536 -13.37 31.30 -6.33
CA GLY A 536 -13.88 30.69 -7.55
C GLY A 536 -12.89 30.63 -8.70
N THR A 537 -13.30 29.90 -9.74
CA THR A 537 -12.60 29.76 -11.01
C THR A 537 -12.91 30.90 -11.95
N ARG A 538 -12.12 31.08 -13.03
CA ARG A 538 -12.35 32.06 -14.08
C ARG A 538 -12.72 31.37 -15.40
N ALA A 539 -13.62 31.97 -16.16
CA ALA A 539 -13.93 31.51 -17.53
C ALA A 539 -12.94 32.17 -18.51
N VAL A 540 -11.71 31.71 -18.52
CA VAL A 540 -10.61 32.31 -19.29
C VAL A 540 -10.60 31.79 -20.71
N ILE A 541 -10.47 32.68 -21.67
CA ILE A 541 -10.16 32.37 -23.07
C ILE A 541 -8.79 32.96 -23.38
N VAL A 542 -7.91 32.18 -23.97
CA VAL A 542 -6.57 32.61 -24.37
C VAL A 542 -6.37 32.35 -25.84
N ARG A 543 -5.97 33.40 -26.60
CA ARG A 543 -5.53 33.27 -27.97
C ARG A 543 -4.04 33.52 -28.06
N LEU A 544 -3.29 32.50 -28.50
CA LEU A 544 -1.85 32.55 -28.70
C LEU A 544 -1.57 32.65 -30.21
N ALA A 545 -0.74 33.59 -30.60
CA ALA A 545 -0.25 33.71 -31.97
C ALA A 545 1.27 33.70 -32.00
N GLY A 546 1.87 32.99 -32.98
CA GLY A 546 3.31 32.85 -33.10
C GLY A 546 3.74 32.12 -34.37
N LEU A 547 4.91 31.52 -34.30
CA LEU A 547 5.50 30.70 -35.36
C LEU A 547 5.76 29.28 -34.87
N ASP A 548 5.48 28.30 -35.71
CA ASP A 548 5.75 26.85 -35.43
C ASP A 548 7.24 26.47 -35.63
N THR A 549 7.54 25.17 -35.59
CA THR A 549 8.88 24.59 -35.84
C THR A 549 9.44 24.92 -37.22
N LYS A 550 8.58 25.15 -38.20
CA LYS A 550 8.93 25.49 -39.62
C LYS A 550 8.84 26.97 -39.92
N ASN A 551 8.74 27.82 -38.89
CA ASN A 551 8.52 29.30 -38.99
C ASN A 551 7.24 29.67 -39.76
N ARG A 552 6.19 28.86 -39.73
CA ARG A 552 4.89 29.16 -40.30
C ARG A 552 4.01 29.81 -39.21
N PRO A 553 3.16 30.78 -39.57
CA PRO A 553 2.22 31.34 -38.61
C PRO A 553 1.32 30.24 -37.99
N VAL A 554 1.15 30.30 -36.71
CA VAL A 554 0.29 29.41 -35.92
C VAL A 554 -0.53 30.24 -34.94
N GLU A 555 -1.82 29.94 -34.87
CA GLU A 555 -2.73 30.49 -33.87
C GLU A 555 -3.43 29.36 -33.14
N GLU A 556 -3.61 29.55 -31.83
CA GLU A 556 -4.29 28.60 -30.95
C GLU A 556 -5.23 29.32 -30.00
N THR A 557 -6.43 28.79 -29.84
CA THR A 557 -7.39 29.25 -28.83
C THR A 557 -7.56 28.21 -27.73
N LEU A 558 -7.19 28.56 -26.50
CA LEU A 558 -7.39 27.75 -25.30
C LEU A 558 -8.69 28.18 -24.61
N LEU A 559 -9.64 27.27 -24.52
CA LEU A 559 -10.99 27.54 -24.00
C LEU A 559 -11.05 27.32 -22.48
N PRO A 560 -12.05 27.84 -21.77
CA PRO A 560 -12.20 27.67 -20.32
C PRO A 560 -12.14 26.21 -19.85
N ARG A 561 -12.68 25.27 -20.64
CA ARG A 561 -12.68 23.84 -20.37
C ARG A 561 -11.28 23.17 -20.43
N SER A 562 -10.31 23.82 -21.03
CA SER A 562 -8.93 23.36 -21.13
C SER A 562 -8.12 23.69 -19.88
N PHE A 563 -8.62 24.60 -19.04
CA PHE A 563 -7.97 24.96 -17.80
C PHE A 563 -8.29 23.97 -16.68
N THR A 564 -7.26 23.53 -15.97
CA THR A 564 -7.42 22.84 -14.69
C THR A 564 -7.29 23.86 -13.56
N TRP A 565 -8.31 23.95 -12.72
CA TRP A 565 -8.32 24.86 -11.57
C TRP A 565 -8.16 24.11 -10.26
N SER A 566 -7.19 24.55 -9.47
CA SER A 566 -7.03 24.15 -8.07
C SER A 566 -7.14 25.39 -7.19
N ARG A 567 -8.24 25.49 -6.47
CA ARG A 567 -8.58 26.68 -5.67
C ARG A 567 -8.55 27.97 -6.54
N ARG A 568 -7.51 28.79 -6.42
CA ARG A 568 -7.33 30.06 -7.16
C ARG A 568 -6.34 29.96 -8.32
N ARG A 569 -5.69 28.80 -8.48
CA ARG A 569 -4.71 28.61 -9.54
C ARG A 569 -5.31 27.89 -10.72
N GLY A 570 -5.26 28.53 -11.89
CA GLY A 570 -5.58 27.93 -13.18
C GLY A 570 -4.31 27.60 -13.95
N VAL A 571 -4.28 26.43 -14.59
CA VAL A 571 -3.15 25.99 -15.42
C VAL A 571 -3.68 25.43 -16.74
N VAL A 572 -3.02 25.78 -17.84
CA VAL A 572 -3.27 25.20 -19.16
C VAL A 572 -1.98 25.08 -19.96
N THR A 573 -1.84 24.01 -20.72
CA THR A 573 -0.71 23.75 -21.63
C THR A 573 -1.16 23.98 -23.08
N SER A 574 -0.33 24.63 -23.90
CA SER A 574 -0.59 24.78 -25.33
C SER A 574 -0.55 23.44 -26.05
N ARG A 575 -1.42 23.27 -27.06
CA ARG A 575 -1.39 22.10 -27.93
C ARG A 575 -0.33 22.21 -29.01
N GLN A 576 0.00 23.45 -29.38
CA GLN A 576 1.02 23.79 -30.38
C GLN A 576 2.38 24.01 -29.74
N VAL A 577 3.44 23.80 -30.52
CA VAL A 577 4.80 24.16 -30.17
C VAL A 577 5.19 25.45 -30.92
N TYR A 578 5.89 26.32 -30.23
CA TYR A 578 6.24 27.67 -30.71
C TYR A 578 7.76 27.84 -30.81
N SER A 579 8.25 28.27 -32.01
CA SER A 579 9.62 28.76 -32.16
C SER A 579 9.72 30.26 -31.82
N ARG A 580 8.58 30.97 -31.94
CA ARG A 580 8.43 32.37 -31.54
C ARG A 580 6.99 32.64 -31.09
N VAL A 581 6.85 33.32 -29.97
CA VAL A 581 5.55 33.82 -29.48
C VAL A 581 5.44 35.31 -29.84
N GLU A 582 4.44 35.65 -30.63
CA GLU A 582 4.24 37.03 -31.07
C GLU A 582 3.28 37.79 -30.16
N ARG A 583 2.15 37.17 -29.82
CA ARG A 583 1.04 37.82 -29.13
C ARG A 583 0.28 36.83 -28.27
N ILE A 584 -0.24 37.33 -27.16
CA ILE A 584 -1.25 36.65 -26.35
C ILE A 584 -2.41 37.57 -26.07
N GLU A 585 -3.61 37.09 -26.31
CA GLU A 585 -4.86 37.79 -25.95
C GLU A 585 -5.57 36.95 -24.88
N ILE A 586 -6.01 37.63 -23.80
CA ILE A 586 -6.58 36.96 -22.62
C ILE A 586 -7.88 37.66 -22.25
N GLU A 587 -8.97 36.88 -22.22
CA GLU A 587 -10.30 37.36 -21.80
C GLU A 587 -10.73 36.63 -20.52
N GLY A 588 -11.59 37.23 -19.70
CA GLY A 588 -12.22 36.60 -18.54
C GLY A 588 -11.44 36.69 -17.23
N LEU A 589 -10.40 37.51 -17.15
CA LEU A 589 -9.67 37.85 -15.93
C LEU A 589 -10.09 39.22 -15.39
N SER A 590 -10.03 39.39 -14.07
CA SER A 590 -10.13 40.71 -13.41
C SER A 590 -8.76 41.38 -13.40
N ASP A 591 -8.72 42.73 -13.24
CA ASP A 591 -7.47 43.51 -13.23
C ASP A 591 -6.47 43.08 -12.13
N GLU A 592 -6.98 42.47 -11.07
CA GLU A 592 -6.15 42.01 -9.94
C GLU A 592 -5.58 40.60 -10.16
N ASP A 593 -6.17 39.80 -11.07
CA ASP A 593 -5.68 38.45 -11.38
C ASP A 593 -4.31 38.57 -12.08
N ARG A 594 -3.42 37.62 -11.75
CA ARG A 594 -2.06 37.60 -12.31
C ARG A 594 -1.84 36.34 -13.13
N GLY A 595 -1.01 36.46 -14.15
CA GLY A 595 -0.67 35.33 -14.97
C GLY A 595 0.80 35.32 -15.40
N ARG A 596 1.28 34.12 -15.71
CA ARG A 596 2.63 33.85 -16.23
C ARG A 596 2.56 32.88 -17.40
N LEU A 597 3.08 33.28 -18.54
CA LEU A 597 3.34 32.42 -19.68
C LEU A 597 4.79 31.95 -19.63
N ARG A 598 4.97 30.62 -19.65
CA ARG A 598 6.29 29.98 -19.61
C ARG A 598 6.45 29.04 -20.78
N ALA A 599 7.68 28.86 -21.27
CA ALA A 599 8.04 27.65 -22.00
C ALA A 599 8.07 26.47 -21.03
N VAL A 600 7.56 25.30 -21.43
CA VAL A 600 7.57 24.08 -20.61
C VAL A 600 9.00 23.68 -20.32
N ASP A 601 9.28 23.33 -19.06
CA ASP A 601 10.60 22.90 -18.60
C ASP A 601 10.58 21.38 -18.40
N LEU A 602 11.09 20.65 -19.39
CA LEU A 602 11.19 19.19 -19.37
C LEU A 602 12.46 18.69 -18.67
N SER A 603 13.31 19.59 -18.17
CA SER A 603 14.51 19.22 -17.41
C SER A 603 14.22 18.84 -15.94
N GLN A 604 12.95 18.93 -15.52
CA GLN A 604 12.54 18.50 -14.20
C GLN A 604 12.86 17.03 -13.97
N THR A 605 13.27 16.69 -12.74
CA THR A 605 13.73 15.35 -12.39
C THR A 605 12.88 14.78 -11.25
N ASP A 606 12.43 13.55 -11.43
CA ASP A 606 11.77 12.78 -10.41
C ASP A 606 12.15 11.29 -10.49
N LEU A 607 11.71 10.52 -9.51
CA LEU A 607 12.13 9.13 -9.33
C LEU A 607 11.66 8.21 -10.48
N SER A 608 10.63 8.60 -11.24
CA SER A 608 10.13 7.80 -12.36
C SER A 608 11.15 7.66 -13.50
N LEU A 609 12.03 8.64 -13.68
CA LEU A 609 13.07 8.62 -14.70
C LEU A 609 14.15 7.53 -14.49
N PHE A 610 14.11 6.84 -13.36
CA PHE A 610 14.97 5.70 -13.06
C PHE A 610 14.33 4.33 -13.35
N LEU A 611 13.06 4.29 -13.78
CA LEU A 611 12.41 3.03 -14.13
C LEU A 611 13.09 2.22 -15.25
N PRO A 612 13.80 2.82 -16.21
CA PRO A 612 14.64 2.05 -17.13
C PRO A 612 15.62 1.10 -16.42
N LEU A 613 16.15 1.43 -15.23
CA LEU A 613 16.95 0.47 -14.42
C LEU A 613 16.14 -0.76 -14.01
N TRP A 614 14.94 -0.53 -13.50
CA TRP A 614 14.03 -1.62 -13.09
C TRP A 614 13.64 -2.51 -14.26
N ALA A 615 13.41 -1.94 -15.43
CA ALA A 615 13.13 -2.66 -16.66
C ALA A 615 14.36 -3.44 -17.17
N GLY A 616 15.58 -2.98 -16.90
CA GLY A 616 16.81 -3.58 -17.39
C GLY A 616 17.18 -3.10 -18.80
N ILE A 617 16.82 -1.86 -19.13
CA ILE A 617 17.06 -1.26 -20.45
C ILE A 617 18.50 -0.75 -20.61
N PRO A 618 19.07 0.04 -19.67
CA PRO A 618 20.40 0.63 -19.86
C PRO A 618 21.50 -0.42 -20.01
N SER A 619 22.56 -0.07 -20.76
CA SER A 619 23.80 -0.84 -20.73
C SER A 619 24.41 -0.79 -19.30
N PRO A 620 25.30 -1.73 -18.93
CA PRO A 620 25.98 -1.70 -17.63
C PRO A 620 26.67 -0.37 -17.35
N GLU A 621 27.29 0.26 -18.35
CA GLU A 621 27.99 1.55 -18.23
C GLU A 621 27.00 2.69 -17.95
N ARG A 622 25.90 2.78 -18.72
CA ARG A 622 24.84 3.77 -18.47
C ARG A 622 24.16 3.58 -17.12
N ALA A 623 23.94 2.33 -16.72
CA ALA A 623 23.38 2.02 -15.42
C ALA A 623 24.29 2.51 -14.28
N ALA A 624 25.62 2.32 -14.43
CA ALA A 624 26.61 2.83 -13.49
C ALA A 624 26.56 4.37 -13.43
N GLU A 625 26.60 5.05 -14.59
CA GLU A 625 26.48 6.52 -14.64
C GLU A 625 25.18 7.00 -13.97
N LEU A 626 24.04 6.38 -14.27
CA LEU A 626 22.74 6.75 -13.72
C LEU A 626 22.70 6.57 -12.18
N ILE A 627 23.26 5.48 -11.67
CA ILE A 627 23.26 5.18 -10.23
C ILE A 627 24.28 6.06 -9.50
N GLU A 628 25.54 6.11 -9.97
CA GLU A 628 26.65 6.74 -9.25
C GLU A 628 26.68 8.25 -9.39
N GLN A 629 26.29 8.80 -10.56
CA GLN A 629 26.34 10.25 -10.81
C GLN A 629 25.05 10.98 -10.48
N THR A 630 23.90 10.25 -10.51
CA THR A 630 22.59 10.91 -10.33
C THR A 630 21.78 10.33 -9.17
N LEU A 631 21.47 9.04 -9.16
CA LEU A 631 20.54 8.46 -8.18
C LEU A 631 21.07 8.60 -6.74
N LEU A 632 22.22 8.03 -6.46
CA LEU A 632 22.80 8.04 -5.10
C LEU A 632 23.15 9.45 -4.61
N PRO A 633 23.82 10.32 -5.41
CA PRO A 633 24.19 11.66 -4.93
C PRO A 633 23.02 12.63 -4.74
N GLN A 634 21.95 12.50 -5.53
CA GLN A 634 20.90 13.52 -5.57
C GLN A 634 19.60 13.08 -4.86
N PHE A 635 19.26 11.78 -4.90
CA PHE A 635 17.96 11.30 -4.41
C PHE A 635 18.05 10.58 -3.06
N LEU A 636 19.21 10.05 -2.68
CA LEU A 636 19.34 9.32 -1.41
C LEU A 636 19.26 10.27 -0.22
N SER A 637 18.36 9.94 0.69
CA SER A 637 18.12 10.63 1.96
C SER A 637 18.23 9.66 3.15
N PRO A 638 18.20 10.14 4.39
CA PRO A 638 18.18 9.28 5.59
C PRO A 638 17.05 8.28 5.67
N ALA A 639 15.92 8.51 4.96
CA ALA A 639 14.75 7.62 4.98
C ALA A 639 14.55 6.83 3.68
N GLY A 640 15.40 7.01 2.65
CA GLY A 640 15.30 6.35 1.34
C GLY A 640 15.45 7.33 0.17
N PHE A 641 15.06 6.92 -1.05
CA PHE A 641 15.04 7.80 -2.21
C PHE A 641 13.81 8.71 -2.18
N THR A 642 14.05 10.01 -2.33
CA THR A 642 12.99 11.03 -2.46
C THR A 642 12.30 10.95 -3.82
N THR A 643 11.02 11.35 -3.89
CA THR A 643 10.28 11.42 -5.16
C THR A 643 10.93 12.39 -6.14
N CYS A 644 11.48 13.50 -5.65
CA CYS A 644 12.12 14.54 -6.43
C CYS A 644 13.39 14.99 -5.72
N ALA A 645 14.37 15.51 -6.47
CA ALA A 645 15.65 15.95 -5.92
C ALA A 645 16.15 17.25 -6.56
N GLY A 646 17.13 17.86 -5.92
CA GLY A 646 17.86 19.05 -6.42
C GLY A 646 16.95 20.26 -6.62
N GLU A 647 17.22 21.00 -7.69
CA GLU A 647 16.50 22.25 -8.01
C GLU A 647 15.02 22.02 -8.34
N SER A 648 14.66 20.82 -8.81
CA SER A 648 13.28 20.45 -9.12
C SER A 648 12.34 20.52 -7.90
N CYS A 649 12.89 20.47 -6.68
CA CYS A 649 12.14 20.55 -5.43
C CYS A 649 12.25 21.91 -4.74
N LEU A 650 13.12 22.81 -5.20
CA LEU A 650 13.35 24.08 -4.55
C LEU A 650 12.10 24.97 -4.61
N GLY A 651 11.59 25.38 -3.43
CA GLY A 651 10.41 26.21 -3.31
C GLY A 651 9.09 25.46 -3.53
N GLY A 652 9.14 24.14 -3.79
CA GLY A 652 7.97 23.26 -3.85
C GLY A 652 7.50 22.85 -2.44
N PRO A 653 6.32 22.23 -2.35
CA PRO A 653 5.82 21.70 -1.10
C PRO A 653 6.62 20.47 -0.63
N PRO A 654 6.56 20.17 0.68
CA PRO A 654 7.29 19.05 1.27
C PRO A 654 6.99 17.69 0.62
N GLU A 655 5.79 17.53 0.08
CA GLU A 655 5.30 16.29 -0.54
C GLU A 655 6.16 15.82 -1.72
N LEU A 656 6.84 16.73 -2.42
CA LEU A 656 7.79 16.43 -3.50
C LEU A 656 9.02 15.64 -3.01
N THR A 657 9.30 15.64 -1.71
CA THR A 657 10.45 14.96 -1.13
C THR A 657 10.07 13.76 -0.26
N TYR A 658 8.81 13.36 -0.24
CA TYR A 658 8.37 12.21 0.54
C TYR A 658 8.91 10.90 -0.04
N ILE A 659 9.12 9.94 0.86
CA ILE A 659 9.58 8.60 0.53
C ILE A 659 8.37 7.68 0.38
N GLY A 660 8.15 7.18 -0.83
CA GLY A 660 7.16 6.15 -1.12
C GLY A 660 7.84 4.79 -1.27
N LEU A 661 7.42 3.78 -0.50
CA LEU A 661 8.05 2.46 -0.51
C LEU A 661 7.95 1.75 -1.88
N PRO A 662 6.79 1.71 -2.58
CA PRO A 662 6.68 0.99 -3.85
C PRO A 662 7.72 1.46 -4.88
N TRP A 663 7.86 2.77 -5.06
CA TRP A 663 8.83 3.36 -5.98
C TRP A 663 10.27 3.08 -5.59
N ASN A 664 10.61 3.20 -4.30
CA ASN A 664 11.93 2.83 -3.80
C ASN A 664 12.25 1.36 -4.08
N VAL A 665 11.28 0.48 -3.92
CA VAL A 665 11.47 -0.96 -4.17
C VAL A 665 11.79 -1.23 -5.63
N TRP A 666 11.07 -0.65 -6.58
CA TRP A 666 11.36 -0.85 -8.00
C TRP A 666 12.76 -0.33 -8.38
N ILE A 667 13.17 0.81 -7.86
CA ILE A 667 14.51 1.34 -8.10
C ILE A 667 15.57 0.44 -7.48
N ILE A 668 15.38 -0.03 -6.25
CA ILE A 668 16.29 -0.99 -5.58
C ILE A 668 16.38 -2.30 -6.37
N GLU A 669 15.28 -2.83 -6.92
CA GLU A 669 15.30 -4.00 -7.82
C GLU A 669 16.13 -3.73 -9.07
N GLY A 670 16.04 -2.51 -9.63
CA GLY A 670 16.90 -2.07 -10.72
C GLY A 670 18.37 -2.09 -10.31
N MET A 671 18.73 -1.54 -9.15
CA MET A 671 20.09 -1.57 -8.62
C MET A 671 20.61 -3.00 -8.45
N LEU A 672 19.78 -3.92 -7.91
CA LEU A 672 20.14 -5.35 -7.77
C LEU A 672 20.43 -6.02 -9.13
N ARG A 673 19.68 -5.68 -10.17
CA ARG A 673 19.88 -6.19 -11.54
C ARG A 673 21.26 -5.84 -12.09
N TYR A 674 21.80 -4.68 -11.74
CA TYR A 674 23.13 -4.21 -12.16
C TYR A 674 24.23 -4.44 -11.13
N GLY A 675 24.00 -5.25 -10.09
CA GLY A 675 25.01 -5.68 -9.12
C GLY A 675 25.26 -4.73 -7.95
N TYR A 676 24.53 -3.63 -7.82
CA TYR A 676 24.65 -2.64 -6.74
C TYR A 676 23.99 -3.12 -5.44
N ARG A 677 24.32 -4.35 -5.03
CA ARG A 677 23.65 -5.02 -3.89
C ARG A 677 23.97 -4.37 -2.54
N LYS A 678 25.19 -3.84 -2.36
CA LYS A 678 25.58 -3.18 -1.09
C LYS A 678 24.84 -1.86 -0.92
N GLU A 679 24.81 -1.06 -1.95
CA GLU A 679 24.10 0.23 -2.00
C GLU A 679 22.59 0.02 -1.87
N ALA A 680 22.05 -0.98 -2.55
CA ALA A 680 20.67 -1.42 -2.41
C ALA A 680 20.31 -1.82 -0.97
N ALA A 681 21.19 -2.56 -0.28
CA ALA A 681 20.99 -2.91 1.12
C ALA A 681 21.07 -1.72 2.06
N GLN A 682 21.90 -0.72 1.73
CA GLN A 682 21.97 0.54 2.48
C GLN A 682 20.65 1.33 2.37
N VAL A 683 20.09 1.48 1.17
CA VAL A 683 18.79 2.13 0.97
C VAL A 683 17.68 1.37 1.69
N PHE A 684 17.66 0.05 1.55
CA PHE A 684 16.69 -0.79 2.25
C PHE A 684 16.77 -0.62 3.78
N THR A 685 17.98 -0.46 4.33
CA THR A 685 18.16 -0.17 5.76
C THR A 685 17.45 1.11 6.16
N CYS A 686 17.59 2.19 5.37
CA CYS A 686 16.89 3.45 5.62
C CYS A 686 15.37 3.27 5.65
N LEU A 687 14.81 2.55 4.66
CA LEU A 687 13.37 2.27 4.58
C LEU A 687 12.87 1.45 5.78
N MET A 688 13.60 0.42 6.17
CA MET A 688 13.21 -0.44 7.28
C MET A 688 13.29 0.28 8.63
N ASP A 689 14.29 1.12 8.83
CA ASP A 689 14.43 1.88 10.07
C ASP A 689 13.31 2.93 10.21
N ALA A 690 12.91 3.59 9.12
CA ALA A 690 11.75 4.49 9.10
C ALA A 690 10.43 3.76 9.40
N ALA A 691 10.20 2.59 8.79
CA ALA A 691 9.01 1.79 9.03
C ALA A 691 8.95 1.23 10.46
N ALA A 692 10.07 0.74 11.00
CA ALA A 692 10.14 0.28 12.38
C ALA A 692 9.87 1.42 13.38
N LEU A 693 10.39 2.61 13.12
CA LEU A 693 10.12 3.80 13.92
C LEU A 693 8.62 4.18 13.91
N ALA A 694 8.00 4.12 12.73
CA ALA A 694 6.56 4.35 12.59
C ALA A 694 5.74 3.35 13.43
N LEU A 695 6.07 2.06 13.38
CA LEU A 695 5.38 1.04 14.16
C LEU A 695 5.59 1.19 15.66
N LYS A 696 6.72 1.72 16.11
CA LYS A 696 6.97 2.01 17.54
C LYS A 696 6.16 3.20 18.01
N ASN A 697 6.16 4.29 17.28
CA ASN A 697 5.57 5.56 17.69
C ASN A 697 4.06 5.62 17.40
N GLU A 698 3.66 5.25 16.18
CA GLU A 698 2.30 5.42 15.66
C GLU A 698 1.48 4.12 15.67
N ARG A 699 2.12 2.98 15.94
CA ARG A 699 1.49 1.64 16.03
C ARG A 699 0.83 1.18 14.74
N THR A 700 1.23 1.75 13.60
CA THR A 700 0.74 1.40 12.26
C THR A 700 1.69 1.87 11.17
N PHE A 701 1.49 1.33 9.95
CA PHE A 701 2.17 1.82 8.76
C PHE A 701 1.51 3.11 8.25
N TYR A 702 2.27 3.91 7.48
CA TYR A 702 1.79 5.14 6.85
C TYR A 702 2.22 5.18 5.39
N GLN A 703 1.45 5.89 4.56
CA GLN A 703 1.64 5.98 3.12
C GLN A 703 3.04 6.46 2.73
N TYR A 704 3.58 7.45 3.45
CA TYR A 704 4.87 8.10 3.16
C TYR A 704 5.70 8.32 4.42
N TYR A 705 6.99 8.57 4.19
CA TYR A 705 7.95 8.99 5.22
C TYR A 705 8.64 10.28 4.80
N GLU A 706 8.91 11.16 5.74
CA GLU A 706 9.67 12.39 5.51
C GLU A 706 11.16 12.06 5.32
N ALA A 707 11.76 12.61 4.27
CA ALA A 707 13.12 12.28 3.84
C ALA A 707 14.19 12.46 4.93
N LYS A 708 14.11 13.53 5.73
CA LYS A 708 15.14 13.88 6.72
C LYS A 708 14.99 13.17 8.06
N THR A 709 13.77 12.99 8.50
CA THR A 709 13.45 12.53 9.88
C THR A 709 12.88 11.13 9.94
N GLY A 710 12.41 10.57 8.80
CA GLY A 710 11.65 9.32 8.77
C GLY A 710 10.26 9.42 9.42
N GLN A 711 9.81 10.62 9.79
CA GLN A 711 8.46 10.80 10.34
C GLN A 711 7.39 10.44 9.33
N VAL A 712 6.28 9.93 9.82
CA VAL A 712 5.17 9.48 9.00
C VAL A 712 4.40 10.63 8.35
N ARG A 713 3.90 10.39 7.13
CA ARG A 713 3.10 11.32 6.33
C ARG A 713 2.03 10.55 5.53
N GLY A 714 0.99 11.28 5.08
CA GLY A 714 -0.09 10.71 4.30
C GLY A 714 -1.06 9.87 5.13
N GLU A 715 -1.66 8.87 4.51
CA GLU A 715 -2.72 8.04 5.07
C GLU A 715 -2.19 6.99 6.05
N ARG A 716 -2.86 6.88 7.20
CA ARG A 716 -2.60 5.85 8.21
C ARG A 716 -3.05 4.48 7.73
N GLY A 717 -2.26 3.43 7.96
CA GLY A 717 -2.59 2.04 7.61
C GLY A 717 -2.63 1.76 6.09
N HIS A 718 -2.02 2.63 5.28
CA HIS A 718 -2.04 2.51 3.83
C HIS A 718 -1.08 1.43 3.32
N LEU A 719 -1.52 0.67 2.29
CA LEU A 719 -0.77 -0.42 1.66
C LEU A 719 0.63 0.01 1.20
N ALA A 720 0.75 1.19 0.59
CA ALA A 720 2.02 1.70 0.08
C ALA A 720 3.09 1.95 1.16
N GLY A 721 2.72 1.97 2.44
CA GLY A 721 3.66 2.12 3.55
C GLY A 721 4.08 0.82 4.22
N ILE A 722 3.57 -0.32 3.78
CA ILE A 722 3.88 -1.64 4.36
C ILE A 722 5.25 -2.10 3.87
N SER A 723 6.09 -2.60 4.77
CA SER A 723 7.49 -2.97 4.48
C SER A 723 7.63 -4.17 3.53
N PRO A 724 8.56 -4.11 2.55
CA PRO A 724 8.67 -5.08 1.46
C PRO A 724 9.48 -6.33 1.85
N ALA A 725 8.82 -7.36 2.36
CA ALA A 725 9.43 -8.64 2.73
C ALA A 725 10.05 -9.38 1.52
N GLY A 726 9.45 -9.27 0.33
CA GLY A 726 9.95 -9.86 -0.91
C GLY A 726 11.27 -9.23 -1.36
N LEU A 727 11.41 -7.91 -1.25
CA LEU A 727 12.67 -7.23 -1.53
C LEU A 727 13.77 -7.69 -0.58
N PHE A 728 13.45 -7.89 0.71
CA PHE A 728 14.43 -8.41 1.66
C PHE A 728 14.97 -9.78 1.25
N LEU A 729 14.12 -10.70 0.79
CA LEU A 729 14.55 -12.00 0.26
C LEU A 729 15.53 -11.82 -0.90
N ARG A 730 15.23 -10.96 -1.88
CA ARG A 730 16.12 -10.71 -3.03
C ARG A 730 17.45 -10.07 -2.60
N LEU A 731 17.42 -9.16 -1.64
CA LEU A 731 18.64 -8.55 -1.09
C LEU A 731 19.57 -9.57 -0.46
N ILE A 732 19.03 -10.54 0.26
CA ILE A 732 19.84 -11.61 0.82
C ILE A 732 20.12 -12.75 -0.18
N GLY A 733 19.74 -12.56 -1.47
CA GLY A 733 20.03 -13.49 -2.55
C GLY A 733 19.11 -14.71 -2.61
N ILE A 734 17.88 -14.59 -2.14
CA ILE A 734 16.84 -15.61 -2.35
C ILE A 734 15.91 -15.09 -3.45
N ASP A 735 16.09 -15.58 -4.68
CA ASP A 735 15.30 -15.15 -5.83
C ASP A 735 13.93 -15.85 -5.89
N ARG A 736 13.85 -17.09 -5.40
CA ARG A 736 12.63 -17.89 -5.33
C ARG A 736 12.59 -18.72 -4.05
N LEU A 737 11.45 -18.71 -3.41
CA LEU A 737 11.16 -19.52 -2.22
C LEU A 737 9.75 -20.09 -2.36
N THR A 738 9.66 -21.35 -2.76
CA THR A 738 8.39 -22.09 -2.89
C THR A 738 8.44 -23.37 -2.07
N PRO A 739 7.31 -24.08 -1.90
CA PRO A 739 7.33 -25.40 -1.25
C PRO A 739 8.20 -26.43 -1.96
N ASP A 740 8.40 -26.30 -3.25
CA ASP A 740 8.99 -27.30 -4.11
C ASP A 740 10.45 -26.98 -4.51
N GLU A 741 10.81 -25.68 -4.46
CA GLU A 741 12.14 -25.23 -4.88
C GLU A 741 12.60 -23.96 -4.17
N ILE A 742 13.92 -23.83 -4.04
CA ILE A 742 14.60 -22.63 -3.59
C ILE A 742 15.66 -22.26 -4.61
N TRP A 743 15.69 -20.97 -5.00
CA TRP A 743 16.75 -20.43 -5.83
C TRP A 743 17.55 -19.42 -5.01
N VAL A 744 18.85 -19.69 -4.90
CA VAL A 744 19.80 -18.84 -4.19
C VAL A 744 20.82 -18.28 -5.17
N ARG A 745 21.00 -16.99 -5.17
CA ARG A 745 21.96 -16.27 -6.02
C ARG A 745 22.64 -15.18 -5.21
N ASP A 746 23.86 -14.85 -5.55
CA ASP A 746 24.64 -13.77 -4.95
C ASP A 746 24.92 -13.91 -3.44
N SER A 747 25.63 -12.96 -2.89
CA SER A 747 26.00 -12.92 -1.48
C SER A 747 24.97 -12.14 -0.65
N CYS A 748 24.78 -12.55 0.59
CA CYS A 748 24.05 -11.74 1.56
C CYS A 748 24.89 -10.49 1.93
N PRO A 749 24.39 -9.26 1.72
CA PRO A 749 25.17 -8.05 1.95
C PRO A 749 25.28 -7.65 3.43
N PHE A 750 24.50 -8.25 4.29
CA PHE A 750 24.48 -7.95 5.71
C PHE A 750 25.63 -8.66 6.44
N PRO A 751 26.30 -7.99 7.41
CA PRO A 751 27.46 -8.56 8.12
C PRO A 751 27.10 -9.65 9.13
N TRP A 752 25.81 -9.80 9.45
CA TRP A 752 25.31 -10.80 10.38
C TRP A 752 24.62 -11.96 9.65
N THR A 753 24.34 -13.03 10.40
CA THR A 753 23.59 -14.17 9.90
C THR A 753 22.10 -13.81 9.79
N VAL A 754 21.48 -14.16 8.67
CA VAL A 754 20.03 -14.06 8.45
C VAL A 754 19.44 -15.45 8.35
N THR A 755 18.37 -15.71 9.10
CA THR A 755 17.57 -16.94 9.00
C THR A 755 16.20 -16.63 8.44
N VAL A 756 15.78 -17.42 7.45
CA VAL A 756 14.45 -17.37 6.83
C VAL A 756 13.77 -18.70 7.09
N LYS A 757 12.55 -18.65 7.62
CA LYS A 757 11.73 -19.84 7.84
C LYS A 757 10.45 -19.74 7.00
N TYR A 758 10.21 -20.75 6.20
CA TYR A 758 9.00 -20.84 5.38
C TYR A 758 8.50 -22.29 5.41
N ARG A 759 7.28 -22.47 5.94
CA ARG A 759 6.72 -23.81 6.21
C ARG A 759 7.69 -24.65 7.07
N THR A 760 8.18 -25.76 6.53
CA THR A 760 9.17 -26.65 7.18
C THR A 760 10.62 -26.33 6.82
N ILE A 761 10.84 -25.37 5.96
CA ILE A 761 12.17 -25.00 5.46
C ILE A 761 12.79 -23.98 6.41
N VAL A 762 14.04 -24.21 6.81
CA VAL A 762 14.86 -23.22 7.52
C VAL A 762 16.10 -22.96 6.66
N LEU A 763 16.24 -21.73 6.18
CA LEU A 763 17.36 -21.30 5.37
C LEU A 763 18.17 -20.25 6.14
N THR A 764 19.48 -20.46 6.25
CA THR A 764 20.39 -19.54 6.93
C THR A 764 21.43 -19.03 5.96
N ARG A 765 21.66 -17.71 5.95
CA ARG A 765 22.63 -17.04 5.08
C ARG A 765 23.59 -16.15 5.84
N LYS A 766 24.88 -16.20 5.47
CA LYS A 766 25.91 -15.29 5.96
C LYS A 766 26.97 -15.10 4.86
N GLY A 767 27.02 -13.91 4.28
CA GLY A 767 27.84 -13.69 3.08
C GLY A 767 27.48 -14.70 2.00
N ASP A 768 28.46 -15.48 1.51
CA ASP A 768 28.30 -16.50 0.47
C ASP A 768 27.86 -17.87 1.01
N GLN A 769 27.87 -18.05 2.33
CA GLN A 769 27.48 -19.32 2.94
C GLN A 769 25.96 -19.44 3.02
N THR A 770 25.43 -20.57 2.59
CA THR A 770 24.01 -20.93 2.68
C THR A 770 23.87 -22.30 3.34
N THR A 771 22.98 -22.42 4.29
CA THR A 771 22.58 -23.69 4.89
C THR A 771 21.07 -23.84 4.83
N ILE A 772 20.58 -24.97 4.32
CA ILE A 772 19.16 -25.30 4.21
C ILE A 772 18.91 -26.53 5.08
N THR A 773 17.95 -26.40 5.98
CA THR A 773 17.52 -27.50 6.88
C THR A 773 16.08 -27.85 6.57
N LEU A 774 15.82 -29.12 6.37
CA LEU A 774 14.52 -29.75 6.18
C LEU A 774 14.27 -30.80 7.25
N PRO A 775 13.03 -31.06 7.67
CA PRO A 775 12.74 -32.11 8.65
C PRO A 775 13.18 -33.49 8.15
N GLY A 776 13.98 -34.22 8.97
CA GLY A 776 14.41 -35.57 8.64
C GLY A 776 15.48 -35.70 7.56
N VAL A 777 16.01 -34.58 7.05
CA VAL A 777 17.07 -34.54 6.03
C VAL A 777 18.34 -33.93 6.64
N THR A 778 19.51 -34.45 6.25
CA THR A 778 20.79 -33.82 6.62
C THR A 778 20.85 -32.41 6.04
N PRO A 779 21.24 -31.38 6.83
CA PRO A 779 21.34 -30.02 6.33
C PRO A 779 22.25 -29.92 5.10
N LEU A 780 21.76 -29.25 4.08
CA LEU A 780 22.54 -28.95 2.87
C LEU A 780 23.29 -27.64 3.10
N SER A 781 24.63 -27.67 2.92
CA SER A 781 25.45 -26.45 3.02
C SER A 781 26.29 -26.29 1.79
N PHE A 782 26.33 -25.06 1.26
CA PHE A 782 27.16 -24.69 0.12
C PHE A 782 27.67 -23.26 0.27
N THR A 783 28.71 -22.95 -0.50
CA THR A 783 29.35 -21.62 -0.51
C THR A 783 29.50 -21.17 -1.96
N GLY A 784 29.40 -19.88 -2.16
CA GLY A 784 29.55 -19.22 -3.46
C GLY A 784 28.29 -18.47 -3.90
N PRO A 785 28.44 -17.54 -4.87
CA PRO A 785 27.36 -16.66 -5.30
C PRO A 785 26.25 -17.36 -6.10
N GLY A 786 26.45 -18.61 -6.54
CA GLY A 786 25.46 -19.34 -7.32
C GLY A 786 25.41 -18.98 -8.81
N PRO A 787 24.28 -19.21 -9.52
CA PRO A 787 22.98 -19.63 -8.98
C PRO A 787 22.92 -21.07 -8.49
N HIS A 788 22.26 -21.27 -7.36
CA HIS A 788 21.99 -22.60 -6.82
C HIS A 788 20.48 -22.84 -6.81
N GLN A 789 20.04 -23.81 -7.62
CA GLN A 789 18.64 -24.28 -7.62
C GLN A 789 18.55 -25.58 -6.84
N ILE A 790 17.72 -25.60 -5.82
CA ILE A 790 17.55 -26.72 -4.93
C ILE A 790 16.09 -27.19 -5.03
N SER A 791 15.88 -28.40 -5.57
CA SER A 791 14.60 -29.09 -5.52
C SER A 791 14.37 -29.62 -4.11
N LEU A 792 13.14 -29.46 -3.62
CA LEU A 792 12.71 -29.90 -2.28
C LEU A 792 11.77 -31.12 -2.37
N THR A 793 11.47 -31.56 -3.60
CA THR A 793 10.65 -32.75 -3.90
C THR A 793 11.49 -33.98 -4.07
#